data_c03e7f5d564a37a76ba7eda3a22d2f6e
#
_entry.id   c03e7f5d564a37a76ba7eda3a22d2f6e
#
_cell.length_a   1.000
_cell.length_b   1.000
_cell.length_c   1.000
_cell.angle_alpha   90.00
_cell.angle_beta   90.00
_cell.angle_gamma   90.00
#
_symmetry.space_group_name_H-M   'P 1'
#
loop_
_entity.id
_entity.type
_entity.pdbx_description
1 polymer ?
#
loop_
_entity_poly.entity_id
_entity_poly.type
_entity_poly.pdbx_seq_one_letter_code
_entity_poly.pdbx_strand_id
1 'polypeptide(L)'
;LVASSTDTNVSANHPTSDNIPRRISFAKIHEPLDVPNLLALQTDSFDRLVGNERWQARVVEAQETGDTSVSTTSGLSDIFEEISPIEDFQGTMSLSFSEPEFYDPKYTMDECKDRDATYSAPLYVKAEFMNNNTGEIKQQTVFMGDFPLMTEKGTFVINGSERVVVSQLVRSPGAYFEKGQDRTSDKDIYSAKIIPSRGAWFELEIDKRDQVGVRLDRKRKQSVTVLLKALGWSEAKILEEFGEFDSIRATLEKDTTESREDALLDIYRKLRPGEPPTVDAAQSLLDNMYFNPKRYDLAKVGRYKLNRKLGLDKPFSDPDASVLSLDDIVAMIRYLVTLHDGGSTMPGTRDGEAREIHVDVDDIDHFGNRRIRAVGELIENQIRTGLSRMERVVRERMTTQDVEAITPQTLINIRPVVAAIKEFFGTSQLSQFMDQNNPLAGLTHKRRLSALGPGGLSRDRAGMEVRDVHPSHYGRMCPIETPEGSNIGLIGSLATYARINPFGFIETPYRKVVDGTVTDDVVYLTADDERGLTIAQANAPLTDDGHFAEDAVLARASDGSGEAVLVDPTDIEFMDVSPRQMVSVATALIPYLEHDDANRALMGANMQRQAVPLLTSEAPLVGTGMERYAALDAGDSVLATKPGVVEEVSADLVTVLNDDGTTKLYPINKFVRSNPGNTYNQRVIVSEGQRVEPRTVIAD
;
A
#
# COMPACT_ATOMS: atom_id res chain seq x y z
N LEU A 1 -29.45 -14.83 -34.56
CA LEU A 1 -29.23 -15.65 -33.36
C LEU A 1 -28.14 -16.70 -33.64
N VAL A 2 -26.90 -16.25 -33.67
CA VAL A 2 -25.74 -17.16 -33.73
C VAL A 2 -25.07 -17.06 -32.38
N ALA A 3 -25.25 -18.09 -31.57
CA ALA A 3 -24.49 -18.28 -30.35
C ALA A 3 -23.03 -18.51 -30.75
N SER A 4 -22.13 -17.55 -30.47
CA SER A 4 -20.71 -17.72 -30.66
C SER A 4 -20.19 -18.73 -29.62
N SER A 5 -19.73 -19.86 -30.10
CA SER A 5 -19.23 -20.99 -29.33
C SER A 5 -17.76 -20.77 -28.96
N THR A 6 -17.45 -19.93 -28.00
CA THR A 6 -16.07 -19.75 -27.52
C THR A 6 -15.77 -20.35 -26.15
N ASP A 7 -16.74 -21.03 -25.51
CA ASP A 7 -16.52 -21.69 -24.21
C ASP A 7 -16.27 -23.20 -24.26
N THR A 8 -15.74 -23.72 -25.36
CA THR A 8 -15.70 -25.16 -25.55
C THR A 8 -14.45 -25.88 -25.03
N ASN A 9 -13.49 -25.21 -24.41
CA ASN A 9 -12.23 -25.92 -24.12
C ASN A 9 -11.87 -26.21 -22.66
N VAL A 10 -12.74 -25.96 -21.69
CA VAL A 10 -12.39 -26.20 -20.26
C VAL A 10 -13.25 -27.29 -19.59
N SER A 11 -14.33 -27.75 -20.21
CA SER A 11 -15.23 -28.75 -19.60
C SER A 11 -15.12 -30.19 -20.17
N ALA A 12 -14.19 -30.46 -21.07
CA ALA A 12 -14.22 -31.69 -21.85
C ALA A 12 -13.53 -32.93 -21.23
N ASN A 13 -12.83 -32.78 -20.08
CA ASN A 13 -11.99 -33.89 -19.56
C ASN A 13 -12.19 -34.23 -18.07
N HIS A 14 -13.40 -34.13 -17.53
CA HIS A 14 -13.69 -34.77 -16.23
C HIS A 14 -14.48 -36.07 -16.42
N PRO A 15 -13.88 -37.23 -16.17
CA PRO A 15 -14.55 -38.55 -16.37
C PRO A 15 -15.63 -38.89 -15.35
N THR A 16 -15.93 -38.01 -14.36
CA THR A 16 -16.95 -38.22 -13.34
C THR A 16 -18.12 -37.23 -13.39
N SER A 17 -18.25 -36.44 -14.49
CA SER A 17 -19.15 -35.32 -14.56
C SER A 17 -20.52 -35.55 -15.20
N ASP A 18 -20.92 -36.81 -15.41
CA ASP A 18 -22.20 -37.13 -16.10
C ASP A 18 -23.47 -36.64 -15.37
N ASN A 19 -23.33 -36.13 -14.14
CA ASN A 19 -24.44 -35.60 -13.33
C ASN A 19 -24.33 -34.11 -13.00
N ILE A 20 -23.32 -33.38 -13.48
CA ILE A 20 -23.28 -31.93 -13.27
C ILE A 20 -24.04 -31.26 -14.40
N PRO A 21 -25.15 -30.53 -14.11
CA PRO A 21 -25.89 -29.85 -15.15
C PRO A 21 -24.96 -28.84 -15.86
N ARG A 22 -25.01 -28.88 -17.20
CA ARG A 22 -24.20 -27.97 -18.05
C ARG A 22 -24.58 -26.53 -17.71
N ARG A 23 -23.61 -25.73 -17.30
CA ARG A 23 -23.82 -24.29 -17.05
C ARG A 23 -24.07 -23.56 -18.38
N ILE A 24 -25.10 -22.74 -18.42
CA ILE A 24 -25.46 -21.89 -19.56
C ILE A 24 -25.11 -20.46 -19.17
N SER A 25 -24.31 -19.80 -20.00
CA SER A 25 -23.98 -18.38 -19.81
C SER A 25 -25.06 -17.51 -20.46
N PHE A 26 -25.57 -16.56 -19.69
CA PHE A 26 -26.45 -15.48 -20.15
C PHE A 26 -25.74 -14.14 -20.21
N ALA A 27 -24.40 -14.14 -20.13
CA ALA A 27 -23.61 -12.92 -20.21
C ALA A 27 -23.84 -12.19 -21.54
N LYS A 28 -24.06 -10.87 -21.47
CA LYS A 28 -24.26 -9.99 -22.64
C LYS A 28 -23.05 -9.12 -22.92
N ILE A 29 -22.21 -8.91 -21.91
CA ILE A 29 -21.02 -8.06 -21.99
C ILE A 29 -19.81 -8.95 -22.21
N HIS A 30 -19.01 -8.62 -23.24
CA HIS A 30 -17.70 -9.23 -23.43
C HIS A 30 -16.70 -8.59 -22.46
N GLU A 31 -16.09 -9.39 -21.59
CA GLU A 31 -15.04 -8.95 -20.68
C GLU A 31 -13.68 -9.18 -21.35
N PRO A 32 -12.94 -8.12 -21.71
CA PRO A 32 -11.66 -8.28 -22.42
C PRO A 32 -10.51 -8.65 -21.47
N LEU A 33 -10.72 -8.54 -20.17
CA LEU A 33 -9.71 -8.80 -19.15
C LEU A 33 -10.21 -9.86 -18.17
N ASP A 34 -9.40 -10.89 -17.94
CA ASP A 34 -9.64 -11.86 -16.88
C ASP A 34 -9.46 -11.25 -15.49
N VAL A 35 -10.13 -11.84 -14.50
CA VAL A 35 -9.97 -11.43 -13.10
C VAL A 35 -8.52 -11.64 -12.67
N PRO A 36 -7.83 -10.62 -12.13
CA PRO A 36 -6.46 -10.75 -11.67
C PRO A 36 -6.37 -11.71 -10.47
N ASN A 37 -5.15 -12.15 -10.14
CA ASN A 37 -4.92 -12.98 -8.94
C ASN A 37 -5.41 -12.24 -7.70
N LEU A 38 -6.42 -12.80 -7.03
CA LEU A 38 -7.08 -12.17 -5.90
C LEU A 38 -6.21 -12.10 -4.64
N LEU A 39 -5.14 -12.89 -4.54
CA LEU A 39 -4.17 -12.87 -3.44
C LEU A 39 -2.97 -11.93 -3.68
N ALA A 40 -2.84 -11.33 -4.85
CA ALA A 40 -1.69 -10.49 -5.20
C ALA A 40 -1.39 -9.38 -4.18
N LEU A 41 -2.43 -8.81 -3.54
CA LEU A 41 -2.28 -7.82 -2.47
C LEU A 41 -1.36 -8.30 -1.34
N GLN A 42 -1.49 -9.57 -0.94
CA GLN A 42 -0.70 -10.16 0.14
C GLN A 42 0.65 -10.67 -0.38
N THR A 43 0.62 -11.51 -1.43
CA THR A 43 1.81 -12.21 -1.92
C THR A 43 2.84 -11.28 -2.51
N ASP A 44 2.44 -10.34 -3.36
CA ASP A 44 3.37 -9.47 -4.08
C ASP A 44 4.13 -8.54 -3.16
N SER A 45 3.45 -8.02 -2.14
CA SER A 45 4.06 -7.17 -1.14
C SER A 45 5.10 -7.91 -0.28
N PHE A 46 4.80 -9.16 0.10
CA PHE A 46 5.71 -9.97 0.89
C PHE A 46 6.88 -10.49 0.05
N ASP A 47 6.63 -10.91 -1.18
CA ASP A 47 7.64 -11.36 -2.12
C ASP A 47 8.70 -10.27 -2.37
N ARG A 48 8.27 -9.01 -2.50
CA ARG A 48 9.18 -7.87 -2.59
C ARG A 48 10.00 -7.69 -1.31
N LEU A 49 9.38 -7.80 -0.13
CA LEU A 49 10.08 -7.64 1.14
C LEU A 49 11.24 -8.62 1.25
N VAL A 50 10.96 -9.91 0.97
CA VAL A 50 11.92 -11.00 1.10
C VAL A 50 12.91 -11.07 -0.05
N GLY A 51 12.51 -10.66 -1.27
CA GLY A 51 13.32 -10.75 -2.47
C GLY A 51 13.40 -12.17 -3.03
N ASN A 52 12.30 -12.95 -2.94
CA ASN A 52 12.25 -14.34 -3.38
C ASN A 52 12.30 -14.49 -4.91
N GLU A 53 12.40 -15.74 -5.39
CA GLU A 53 12.47 -16.07 -6.83
C GLU A 53 11.30 -15.52 -7.64
N ARG A 54 10.08 -15.49 -7.08
CA ARG A 54 8.89 -14.97 -7.76
C ARG A 54 9.01 -13.47 -8.01
N TRP A 55 9.52 -12.72 -7.04
CA TRP A 55 9.76 -11.29 -7.20
C TRP A 55 10.90 -11.05 -8.18
N GLN A 56 12.00 -11.80 -8.11
CA GLN A 56 13.12 -11.68 -9.04
C GLN A 56 12.68 -11.91 -10.48
N ALA A 57 11.85 -12.92 -10.74
CA ALA A 57 11.29 -13.20 -12.07
C ALA A 57 10.49 -11.98 -12.59
N ARG A 58 9.65 -11.36 -11.73
CA ARG A 58 8.91 -10.14 -12.10
C ARG A 58 9.80 -8.94 -12.36
N VAL A 59 10.89 -8.79 -11.62
CA VAL A 59 11.87 -7.72 -11.88
C VAL A 59 12.54 -7.91 -13.25
N VAL A 60 12.91 -9.13 -13.61
CA VAL A 60 13.49 -9.44 -14.93
C VAL A 60 12.47 -9.12 -16.04
N GLU A 61 11.23 -9.58 -15.91
CA GLU A 61 10.16 -9.30 -16.87
C GLU A 61 9.90 -7.78 -17.01
N ALA A 62 9.87 -7.06 -15.90
CA ALA A 62 9.71 -5.61 -15.90
C ALA A 62 10.87 -4.88 -16.58
N GLN A 63 12.09 -5.35 -16.41
CA GLN A 63 13.27 -4.80 -17.10
C GLN A 63 13.22 -5.05 -18.61
N GLU A 64 12.75 -6.23 -19.04
CA GLU A 64 12.58 -6.58 -20.45
C GLU A 64 11.46 -5.77 -21.12
N THR A 65 10.37 -5.54 -20.42
CA THR A 65 9.21 -4.79 -20.93
C THR A 65 9.34 -3.27 -20.77
N GLY A 66 10.35 -2.80 -20.03
CA GLY A 66 10.50 -1.39 -19.68
C GLY A 66 9.48 -0.88 -18.66
N ASP A 67 8.84 -1.79 -17.92
CA ASP A 67 7.87 -1.44 -16.87
C ASP A 67 8.59 -0.90 -15.63
N THR A 68 8.48 0.40 -15.42
CA THR A 68 9.06 1.09 -14.25
C THR A 68 8.21 0.93 -12.97
N SER A 69 7.10 0.22 -13.04
CA SER A 69 6.19 0.01 -11.91
C SER A 69 6.73 -0.98 -10.87
N VAL A 70 7.72 -1.81 -11.23
CA VAL A 70 8.32 -2.80 -10.32
C VAL A 70 9.62 -2.26 -9.71
N SER A 71 9.71 -2.30 -8.37
CA SER A 71 10.96 -1.95 -7.68
C SER A 71 12.05 -2.98 -7.95
N THR A 72 13.27 -2.52 -8.22
CA THR A 72 14.43 -3.38 -8.51
C THR A 72 15.17 -3.87 -7.27
N THR A 73 14.89 -3.29 -6.10
CA THR A 73 15.50 -3.65 -4.82
C THR A 73 14.51 -4.31 -3.87
N SER A 74 14.96 -5.30 -3.10
CA SER A 74 14.12 -5.93 -2.09
C SER A 74 13.99 -5.06 -0.85
N GLY A 75 12.84 -5.16 -0.16
CA GLY A 75 12.60 -4.35 1.04
C GLY A 75 13.60 -4.60 2.16
N LEU A 76 14.08 -5.84 2.34
CA LEU A 76 15.13 -6.15 3.33
C LEU A 76 16.46 -5.52 2.97
N SER A 77 16.86 -5.55 1.69
CA SER A 77 18.09 -4.88 1.26
C SER A 77 18.01 -3.38 1.48
N ASP A 78 16.88 -2.76 1.11
CA ASP A 78 16.66 -1.32 1.33
C ASP A 78 16.82 -0.93 2.81
N ILE A 79 16.28 -1.72 3.75
CA ILE A 79 16.39 -1.43 5.19
C ILE A 79 17.84 -1.58 5.68
N PHE A 80 18.55 -2.62 5.24
CA PHE A 80 19.94 -2.83 5.67
C PHE A 80 20.87 -1.78 5.08
N GLU A 81 20.64 -1.30 3.87
CA GLU A 81 21.34 -0.18 3.29
C GLU A 81 21.04 1.14 4.02
N GLU A 82 19.79 1.40 4.37
CA GLU A 82 19.37 2.61 5.11
C GLU A 82 20.08 2.74 6.45
N ILE A 83 20.28 1.63 7.17
CA ILE A 83 20.92 1.65 8.49
C ILE A 83 22.45 1.64 8.40
N SER A 84 23.02 1.25 7.28
CA SER A 84 24.45 1.15 7.04
C SER A 84 25.00 2.47 6.45
N PRO A 85 26.23 2.90 6.82
CA PRO A 85 27.05 2.35 7.92
C PRO A 85 26.62 2.86 9.30
N ILE A 86 26.74 1.99 10.31
CA ILE A 86 26.65 2.38 11.73
C ILE A 86 28.03 2.84 12.16
N GLU A 87 28.19 4.13 12.41
CA GLU A 87 29.44 4.74 12.80
C GLU A 87 29.50 5.02 14.30
N ASP A 88 30.70 4.94 14.85
CA ASP A 88 31.00 5.43 16.19
C ASP A 88 30.88 6.95 16.27
N PHE A 89 30.75 7.51 17.49
CA PHE A 89 30.70 8.97 17.73
C PHE A 89 31.91 9.74 17.19
N GLN A 90 33.06 9.09 17.02
CA GLN A 90 34.30 9.68 16.52
C GLN A 90 34.53 9.36 15.04
N GLY A 91 33.69 8.54 14.40
CA GLY A 91 33.86 8.11 13.02
C GLY A 91 35.07 7.17 12.79
N THR A 92 35.62 6.59 13.84
CA THR A 92 36.80 5.72 13.79
C THR A 92 36.49 4.28 13.41
N MET A 93 35.27 3.85 13.62
CA MET A 93 34.78 2.49 13.34
C MET A 93 33.44 2.55 12.63
N SER A 94 33.24 1.64 11.68
CA SER A 94 31.97 1.49 10.96
C SER A 94 31.56 0.02 10.86
N LEU A 95 30.25 -0.22 10.91
CA LEU A 95 29.63 -1.53 10.70
C LEU A 95 28.60 -1.40 9.59
N SER A 96 28.74 -2.18 8.54
CA SER A 96 27.82 -2.24 7.41
C SER A 96 27.18 -3.61 7.28
N PHE A 97 25.97 -3.65 6.75
CA PHE A 97 25.23 -4.87 6.46
C PHE A 97 24.97 -5.00 4.98
N SER A 98 25.09 -6.23 4.46
CA SER A 98 24.81 -6.55 3.07
C SER A 98 24.27 -7.96 2.91
N GLU A 99 23.68 -8.25 1.76
CA GLU A 99 23.26 -9.58 1.33
C GLU A 99 22.42 -10.35 2.39
N PRO A 100 21.17 -9.94 2.64
CA PRO A 100 20.27 -10.73 3.49
C PRO A 100 19.92 -12.05 2.78
N GLU A 101 20.11 -13.18 3.46
CA GLU A 101 19.91 -14.51 2.93
C GLU A 101 19.05 -15.36 3.89
N PHE A 102 18.08 -16.08 3.34
CA PHE A 102 17.25 -17.01 4.09
C PHE A 102 17.74 -18.45 3.90
N TYR A 103 17.76 -19.18 4.99
CA TYR A 103 17.98 -20.61 4.96
C TYR A 103 16.65 -21.36 5.05
N ASP A 104 16.67 -22.67 4.77
CA ASP A 104 15.47 -23.48 4.79
C ASP A 104 14.75 -23.46 6.14
N PRO A 105 13.41 -23.42 6.14
CA PRO A 105 12.62 -23.52 7.36
C PRO A 105 12.90 -24.83 8.11
N LYS A 106 12.95 -24.73 9.43
CA LYS A 106 13.22 -25.91 10.28
C LYS A 106 12.10 -26.96 10.25
N TYR A 107 10.86 -26.50 10.11
CA TYR A 107 9.65 -27.32 10.08
C TYR A 107 8.78 -26.93 8.90
N THR A 108 8.03 -27.90 8.37
CA THR A 108 6.99 -27.63 7.39
C THR A 108 5.81 -26.88 8.00
N MET A 109 4.93 -26.34 7.16
CA MET A 109 3.75 -25.60 7.64
C MET A 109 2.85 -26.47 8.52
N ASP A 110 2.61 -27.74 8.13
CA ASP A 110 1.73 -28.65 8.87
C ASP A 110 2.36 -29.11 10.18
N GLU A 111 3.67 -29.40 10.19
CA GLU A 111 4.40 -29.66 11.43
C GLU A 111 4.39 -28.47 12.40
N CYS A 112 4.40 -27.24 11.90
CA CYS A 112 4.27 -26.04 12.74
C CYS A 112 2.90 -25.95 13.41
N LYS A 113 1.84 -26.33 12.71
CA LYS A 113 0.48 -26.38 13.28
C LYS A 113 0.35 -27.45 14.36
N ASP A 114 0.90 -28.64 14.10
CA ASP A 114 0.84 -29.77 15.04
C ASP A 114 1.68 -29.53 16.31
N ARG A 115 2.75 -28.75 16.21
CA ARG A 115 3.70 -28.46 17.33
C ARG A 115 3.48 -27.12 18.00
N ASP A 116 2.42 -26.38 17.65
CA ASP A 116 2.21 -25.00 18.11
C ASP A 116 3.41 -24.09 17.88
N ALA A 117 4.11 -24.29 16.75
CA ALA A 117 5.31 -23.55 16.38
C ALA A 117 4.99 -22.45 15.35
N THR A 118 5.95 -21.55 15.16
CA THR A 118 5.87 -20.52 14.12
C THR A 118 6.59 -21.00 12.87
N TYR A 119 5.92 -20.87 11.70
CA TYR A 119 6.54 -21.13 10.41
C TYR A 119 7.49 -19.99 10.06
N SER A 120 8.79 -20.23 10.18
CA SER A 120 9.84 -19.23 10.05
C SER A 120 11.10 -19.81 9.42
N ALA A 121 11.86 -18.96 8.77
CA ALA A 121 13.19 -19.28 8.25
C ALA A 121 14.26 -18.45 8.95
N PRO A 122 15.45 -19.02 9.20
CA PRO A 122 16.59 -18.29 9.74
C PRO A 122 17.06 -17.24 8.73
N LEU A 123 17.16 -15.99 9.16
CA LEU A 123 17.71 -14.88 8.38
C LEU A 123 19.17 -14.64 8.77
N TYR A 124 20.06 -14.66 7.80
CA TYR A 124 21.46 -14.32 7.92
C TYR A 124 21.79 -13.09 7.09
N VAL A 125 22.76 -12.30 7.56
CA VAL A 125 23.22 -11.10 6.89
C VAL A 125 24.73 -11.04 6.96
N LYS A 126 25.39 -10.64 5.88
CA LYS A 126 26.82 -10.36 5.92
C LYS A 126 27.04 -9.03 6.63
N ALA A 127 27.81 -9.06 7.69
CA ALA A 127 28.23 -7.89 8.47
C ALA A 127 29.72 -7.64 8.26
N GLU A 128 30.05 -6.42 7.88
CA GLU A 128 31.42 -5.95 7.65
C GLU A 128 31.75 -4.85 8.65
N PHE A 129 32.73 -5.14 9.51
CA PHE A 129 33.26 -4.16 10.44
C PHE A 129 34.57 -3.60 9.88
N MET A 130 34.67 -2.30 9.80
CA MET A 130 35.85 -1.58 9.34
C MET A 130 36.37 -0.66 10.43
N ASN A 131 37.68 -0.76 10.70
CA ASN A 131 38.40 0.18 11.55
C ASN A 131 39.12 1.20 10.66
N ASN A 132 38.63 2.43 10.63
CA ASN A 132 39.15 3.50 9.79
C ASN A 132 40.59 3.92 10.17
N ASN A 133 41.03 3.68 11.42
CA ASN A 133 42.36 4.04 11.89
C ASN A 133 43.43 3.05 11.43
N THR A 134 43.09 1.74 11.45
CA THR A 134 44.05 0.66 11.09
C THR A 134 43.86 0.14 9.67
N GLY A 135 42.70 0.42 9.04
CA GLY A 135 42.32 -0.14 7.76
C GLY A 135 41.93 -1.63 7.85
N GLU A 136 41.75 -2.16 9.04
CA GLU A 136 41.36 -3.56 9.25
C GLU A 136 39.90 -3.77 8.93
N ILE A 137 39.58 -4.77 8.09
CA ILE A 137 38.20 -5.18 7.72
C ILE A 137 37.97 -6.60 8.25
N LYS A 138 36.91 -6.77 9.05
CA LYS A 138 36.42 -8.08 9.53
C LYS A 138 35.03 -8.34 8.98
N GLN A 139 34.89 -9.36 8.13
CA GLN A 139 33.62 -9.75 7.54
C GLN A 139 33.14 -11.08 8.15
N GLN A 140 31.88 -11.13 8.55
CA GLN A 140 31.24 -12.31 9.12
C GLN A 140 29.77 -12.38 8.72
N THR A 141 29.26 -13.61 8.48
CA THR A 141 27.82 -13.85 8.36
C THR A 141 27.21 -13.97 9.76
N VAL A 142 26.22 -13.13 10.04
CA VAL A 142 25.59 -13.04 11.36
C VAL A 142 24.13 -13.46 11.27
N PHE A 143 23.71 -14.32 12.20
CA PHE A 143 22.32 -14.69 12.37
C PHE A 143 21.51 -13.51 12.92
N MET A 144 20.41 -13.14 12.23
CA MET A 144 19.56 -12.01 12.62
C MET A 144 18.27 -12.42 13.31
N GLY A 145 17.97 -13.70 13.33
CA GLY A 145 16.78 -14.27 13.97
C GLY A 145 15.93 -15.13 13.02
N ASP A 146 14.94 -15.79 13.59
CA ASP A 146 13.94 -16.53 12.82
C ASP A 146 12.87 -15.56 12.33
N PHE A 147 12.71 -15.48 11.02
CA PHE A 147 11.79 -14.57 10.35
C PHE A 147 10.55 -15.34 9.89
N PRO A 148 9.32 -14.95 10.31
CA PRO A 148 8.09 -15.59 9.88
C PRO A 148 7.90 -15.50 8.38
N LEU A 149 7.65 -16.64 7.73
CA LEU A 149 7.38 -16.72 6.30
C LEU A 149 5.89 -16.75 6.02
N MET A 150 5.51 -16.13 4.91
CA MET A 150 4.17 -16.24 4.36
C MET A 150 4.00 -17.59 3.66
N THR A 151 2.86 -18.23 3.86
CA THR A 151 2.48 -19.44 3.15
C THR A 151 2.04 -19.12 1.73
N GLU A 152 1.95 -20.13 0.87
CA GLU A 152 1.42 -19.97 -0.51
C GLU A 152 -0.01 -19.42 -0.54
N LYS A 153 -0.75 -19.58 0.56
CA LYS A 153 -2.12 -19.08 0.73
C LYS A 153 -2.20 -17.62 1.19
N GLY A 154 -1.06 -16.92 1.34
CA GLY A 154 -1.03 -15.54 1.82
C GLY A 154 -1.27 -15.37 3.32
N THR A 155 -1.02 -16.39 4.12
CA THR A 155 -1.19 -16.40 5.58
C THR A 155 0.13 -16.60 6.31
N PHE A 156 0.14 -16.35 7.63
CA PHE A 156 1.26 -16.65 8.51
C PHE A 156 0.83 -17.67 9.55
N VAL A 157 1.69 -18.63 9.86
CA VAL A 157 1.48 -19.59 10.96
C VAL A 157 2.32 -19.12 12.15
N ILE A 158 1.64 -18.60 13.16
CA ILE A 158 2.25 -18.07 14.38
C ILE A 158 1.75 -18.88 15.58
N ASN A 159 2.67 -19.56 16.28
CA ASN A 159 2.35 -20.45 17.41
C ASN A 159 1.23 -21.45 17.05
N GLY A 160 1.33 -22.07 15.88
CA GLY A 160 0.38 -23.06 15.39
C GLY A 160 -0.92 -22.52 14.80
N SER A 161 -1.20 -21.21 14.93
CA SER A 161 -2.43 -20.58 14.44
C SER A 161 -2.18 -19.84 13.13
N GLU A 162 -3.09 -19.98 12.15
CA GLU A 162 -3.06 -19.18 10.94
C GLU A 162 -3.56 -17.76 11.21
N ARG A 163 -2.76 -16.80 10.78
CA ARG A 163 -3.04 -15.37 10.89
C ARG A 163 -2.93 -14.67 9.55
N VAL A 164 -3.71 -13.62 9.39
CA VAL A 164 -3.68 -12.72 8.24
C VAL A 164 -3.27 -11.35 8.72
N VAL A 165 -2.31 -10.74 8.05
CA VAL A 165 -1.94 -9.34 8.26
C VAL A 165 -2.81 -8.48 7.33
N VAL A 166 -3.72 -7.72 7.92
CA VAL A 166 -4.65 -6.86 7.18
C VAL A 166 -3.92 -5.62 6.68
N SER A 167 -4.10 -5.28 5.41
CA SER A 167 -3.55 -4.05 4.83
C SER A 167 -4.17 -2.82 5.44
N GLN A 168 -3.37 -1.78 5.66
CA GLN A 168 -3.79 -0.54 6.30
C GLN A 168 -3.96 0.58 5.29
N LEU A 169 -5.09 1.29 5.36
CA LEU A 169 -5.35 2.48 4.58
C LEU A 169 -4.91 3.72 5.38
N VAL A 170 -3.95 4.47 4.86
CA VAL A 170 -3.37 5.64 5.52
C VAL A 170 -3.35 6.84 4.60
N ARG A 171 -3.25 8.04 5.19
CA ARG A 171 -2.99 9.25 4.40
C ARG A 171 -1.59 9.16 3.80
N SER A 172 -1.46 9.44 2.50
CA SER A 172 -0.17 9.47 1.81
C SER A 172 0.74 10.54 2.42
N PRO A 173 2.05 10.32 2.50
CA PRO A 173 3.00 11.41 2.71
C PRO A 173 2.87 12.45 1.58
N GLY A 174 3.07 13.73 1.90
CA GLY A 174 2.97 14.82 0.93
C GLY A 174 2.51 16.12 1.55
N ALA A 175 2.18 17.11 0.71
CA ALA A 175 1.63 18.41 1.13
C ALA A 175 0.11 18.43 0.96
N TYR A 176 -0.59 18.97 1.95
CA TYR A 176 -2.05 19.07 2.00
C TYR A 176 -2.46 20.50 2.36
N PHE A 177 -3.44 21.01 1.62
CA PHE A 177 -4.00 22.34 1.82
C PHE A 177 -5.47 22.21 2.17
N GLU A 178 -5.83 22.72 3.33
CA GLU A 178 -7.18 22.61 3.90
C GLU A 178 -7.78 23.98 4.13
N LYS A 179 -9.07 24.12 3.88
CA LYS A 179 -9.86 25.30 4.23
C LYS A 179 -10.80 24.96 5.38
N GLY A 180 -10.79 25.73 6.42
CA GLY A 180 -11.66 25.58 7.58
C GLY A 180 -12.26 26.90 8.01
N GLN A 181 -13.23 26.89 8.93
CA GLN A 181 -13.79 28.09 9.55
C GLN A 181 -13.26 28.26 10.97
N ASP A 182 -13.00 29.50 11.36
CA ASP A 182 -12.65 29.83 12.74
C ASP A 182 -13.86 29.59 13.65
N ARG A 183 -13.65 28.94 14.79
CA ARG A 183 -14.69 28.64 15.77
C ARG A 183 -15.30 29.88 16.42
N THR A 184 -14.64 31.03 16.32
CA THR A 184 -15.03 32.28 16.99
C THR A 184 -15.43 33.42 16.05
N SER A 185 -15.18 33.27 14.77
CA SER A 185 -15.53 34.22 13.72
C SER A 185 -15.85 33.44 12.44
N ASP A 186 -16.77 33.92 11.61
CA ASP A 186 -17.15 33.27 10.34
C ASP A 186 -16.08 33.44 9.24
N LYS A 187 -14.83 33.78 9.59
CA LYS A 187 -13.73 33.92 8.64
C LYS A 187 -13.16 32.53 8.29
N ASP A 188 -12.85 32.38 7.03
CA ASP A 188 -12.13 31.21 6.52
C ASP A 188 -10.69 31.24 7.02
N ILE A 189 -10.20 30.07 7.46
CA ILE A 189 -8.82 29.81 7.83
C ILE A 189 -8.24 28.84 6.83
N TYR A 190 -7.08 29.17 6.29
CA TYR A 190 -6.34 28.31 5.40
C TYR A 190 -5.16 27.69 6.13
N SER A 191 -4.99 26.38 5.98
CA SER A 191 -3.89 25.64 6.57
C SER A 191 -3.22 24.76 5.55
N ALA A 192 -1.91 24.59 5.70
CA ALA A 192 -1.13 23.67 4.89
C ALA A 192 -0.29 22.78 5.79
N LYS A 193 -0.15 21.51 5.42
CA LYS A 193 0.58 20.49 6.21
C LYS A 193 1.45 19.67 5.30
N ILE A 194 2.73 19.52 5.65
CA ILE A 194 3.58 18.47 5.08
C ILE A 194 3.61 17.31 6.06
N ILE A 195 3.16 16.15 5.58
CA ILE A 195 3.14 14.91 6.32
C ILE A 195 4.25 14.02 5.74
N PRO A 196 5.33 13.73 6.50
CA PRO A 196 6.36 12.79 6.06
C PRO A 196 5.92 11.35 6.27
N SER A 197 6.61 10.41 5.65
CA SER A 197 6.52 8.99 5.97
C SER A 197 7.07 8.71 7.39
N ARG A 198 8.18 9.40 7.73
CA ARG A 198 8.81 9.35 9.05
C ARG A 198 9.36 10.73 9.41
N GLY A 199 9.03 11.23 10.60
CA GLY A 199 9.55 12.51 11.10
C GLY A 199 8.47 13.45 11.63
N ALA A 200 8.86 14.69 11.86
CA ALA A 200 8.01 15.74 12.41
C ALA A 200 7.11 16.36 11.34
N TRP A 201 5.86 16.63 11.69
CA TRP A 201 4.95 17.37 10.81
C TRP A 201 5.37 18.83 10.69
N PHE A 202 5.22 19.38 9.49
CA PHE A 202 5.41 20.79 9.20
C PHE A 202 4.05 21.39 8.83
N GLU A 203 3.57 22.37 9.62
CA GLU A 203 2.23 22.93 9.43
C GLU A 203 2.33 24.44 9.29
N LEU A 204 1.61 24.99 8.31
CA LEU A 204 1.40 26.43 8.13
C LEU A 204 -0.09 26.73 8.34
N GLU A 205 -0.40 27.91 8.84
CA GLU A 205 -1.77 28.36 9.10
C GLU A 205 -1.85 29.88 8.93
N ILE A 206 -2.81 30.35 8.12
CA ILE A 206 -3.16 31.77 8.04
C ILE A 206 -4.33 32.00 9.01
N ASP A 207 -4.13 32.84 10.00
CA ASP A 207 -5.13 33.07 11.02
C ASP A 207 -6.14 34.18 10.61
N LYS A 208 -7.16 34.41 11.44
CA LYS A 208 -8.19 35.43 11.24
C LYS A 208 -7.67 36.87 11.15
N ARG A 209 -6.40 37.13 11.47
CA ARG A 209 -5.71 38.40 11.33
C ARG A 209 -4.83 38.48 10.11
N ASP A 210 -5.03 37.53 9.19
CA ASP A 210 -4.28 37.40 7.95
C ASP A 210 -2.76 37.26 8.15
N GLN A 211 -2.36 36.54 9.25
CA GLN A 211 -0.97 36.30 9.59
C GLN A 211 -0.58 34.88 9.35
N VAL A 212 0.53 34.67 8.66
CA VAL A 212 1.07 33.36 8.36
C VAL A 212 1.91 32.87 9.53
N GLY A 213 1.45 31.82 10.17
CA GLY A 213 2.17 31.16 11.26
C GLY A 213 2.60 29.75 10.88
N VAL A 214 3.67 29.28 11.51
CA VAL A 214 4.20 27.94 11.39
C VAL A 214 4.11 27.19 12.71
N ARG A 215 3.76 25.91 12.66
CA ARG A 215 3.86 24.98 13.78
C ARG A 215 4.85 23.89 13.43
N LEU A 216 5.91 23.78 14.18
CA LEU A 216 6.92 22.72 14.05
C LEU A 216 6.58 21.59 15.02
N ASP A 217 6.42 20.38 14.51
CA ASP A 217 6.10 19.17 15.30
C ASP A 217 4.87 19.36 16.23
N ARG A 218 3.81 20.01 15.73
CA ARG A 218 2.55 20.28 16.46
C ARG A 218 2.74 21.11 17.74
N LYS A 219 3.86 21.83 17.88
CA LYS A 219 4.16 22.72 19.02
C LYS A 219 3.47 24.07 18.86
N ARG A 220 3.90 25.06 19.67
CA ARG A 220 3.34 26.42 19.66
C ARG A 220 3.56 27.11 18.31
N LYS A 221 2.52 27.83 17.83
CA LYS A 221 2.56 28.64 16.61
C LYS A 221 3.63 29.73 16.70
N GLN A 222 4.36 29.92 15.62
CA GLN A 222 5.39 30.96 15.42
C GLN A 222 5.11 31.69 14.12
N SER A 223 5.70 32.88 13.95
CA SER A 223 5.66 33.58 12.67
C SER A 223 6.49 32.84 11.62
N VAL A 224 5.98 32.75 10.39
CA VAL A 224 6.71 32.14 9.27
C VAL A 224 7.98 32.94 8.92
N THR A 225 7.98 34.23 9.12
CA THR A 225 9.13 35.14 8.89
C THR A 225 10.31 34.81 9.79
N VAL A 226 10.04 34.47 11.07
CA VAL A 226 11.05 33.97 12.00
C VAL A 226 11.71 32.67 11.48
N LEU A 227 10.91 31.76 10.95
CA LEU A 227 11.46 30.52 10.35
C LEU A 227 12.34 30.81 9.13
N LEU A 228 11.90 31.67 8.20
CA LEU A 228 12.66 32.04 7.01
C LEU A 228 13.99 32.74 7.38
N LYS A 229 13.98 33.62 8.39
CA LYS A 229 15.21 34.25 8.92
C LYS A 229 16.14 33.20 9.54
N ALA A 230 15.62 32.22 10.30
CA ALA A 230 16.42 31.15 10.87
C ALA A 230 17.05 30.26 9.80
N LEU A 231 16.37 30.05 8.66
CA LEU A 231 16.87 29.33 7.48
C LEU A 231 17.85 30.18 6.62
N GLY A 232 18.15 31.40 7.03
CA GLY A 232 19.17 32.25 6.42
C GLY A 232 18.65 33.30 5.42
N TRP A 233 17.35 33.56 5.37
CA TRP A 233 16.82 34.63 4.53
C TRP A 233 16.88 35.97 5.24
N SER A 234 17.25 37.03 4.50
CA SER A 234 17.15 38.38 4.94
C SER A 234 15.73 38.91 4.72
N GLU A 235 15.35 39.97 5.47
CA GLU A 235 14.07 40.63 5.30
C GLU A 235 13.87 41.15 3.86
N ALA A 236 14.94 41.68 3.25
CA ALA A 236 14.92 42.13 1.87
C ALA A 236 14.56 40.97 0.90
N LYS A 237 15.12 39.79 1.11
CA LYS A 237 14.83 38.60 0.28
C LYS A 237 13.39 38.12 0.50
N ILE A 238 12.88 38.16 1.72
CA ILE A 238 11.47 37.81 2.00
C ILE A 238 10.52 38.77 1.28
N LEU A 239 10.82 40.06 1.25
CA LEU A 239 10.02 41.06 0.54
C LEU A 239 10.18 40.96 -0.99
N GLU A 240 11.32 40.58 -1.48
CA GLU A 240 11.54 40.34 -2.91
C GLU A 240 10.68 39.16 -3.41
N GLU A 241 10.64 38.07 -2.65
CA GLU A 241 9.95 36.84 -3.04
C GLU A 241 8.44 36.84 -2.77
N PHE A 242 8.03 37.49 -1.67
CA PHE A 242 6.64 37.46 -1.18
C PHE A 242 6.03 38.87 -0.94
N GLY A 243 6.71 39.90 -1.37
CA GLY A 243 6.27 41.28 -1.09
C GLY A 243 4.97 41.72 -1.75
N GLU A 244 4.46 40.92 -2.70
CA GLU A 244 3.15 41.10 -3.33
C GLU A 244 1.99 40.72 -2.38
N PHE A 245 2.22 39.85 -1.39
CA PHE A 245 1.21 39.30 -0.51
C PHE A 245 1.06 40.10 0.81
N ASP A 246 -0.12 40.63 1.05
CA ASP A 246 -0.39 41.45 2.23
C ASP A 246 -0.28 40.66 3.56
N SER A 247 -0.60 39.36 3.52
CA SER A 247 -0.49 38.45 4.67
C SER A 247 0.95 38.28 5.16
N ILE A 248 1.93 38.24 4.27
CA ILE A 248 3.36 38.17 4.62
C ILE A 248 3.85 39.51 5.15
N ARG A 249 3.44 40.65 4.56
CA ARG A 249 3.77 41.97 5.05
C ARG A 249 3.23 42.20 6.50
N ALA A 250 1.97 41.84 6.73
CA ALA A 250 1.35 41.93 8.07
C ALA A 250 2.04 41.01 9.10
N THR A 251 2.59 39.89 8.62
CA THR A 251 3.36 38.97 9.46
C THR A 251 4.74 39.54 9.80
N LEU A 252 5.41 40.17 8.83
CA LEU A 252 6.73 40.76 8.98
C LEU A 252 6.70 41.99 9.95
N GLU A 253 5.65 42.84 9.90
CA GLU A 253 5.48 43.96 10.80
C GLU A 253 5.41 43.59 12.29
N LYS A 254 4.98 42.33 12.57
CA LYS A 254 4.91 41.81 13.95
C LYS A 254 6.14 41.04 14.37
N ASP A 255 7.05 40.76 13.44
CA ASP A 255 8.27 40.01 13.72
C ASP A 255 9.23 40.91 14.53
N THR A 256 9.62 40.43 15.69
CA THR A 256 10.52 41.15 16.62
C THR A 256 11.98 40.70 16.48
N THR A 257 12.24 39.72 15.59
CA THR A 257 13.60 39.17 15.38
C THR A 257 14.34 40.00 14.33
N GLU A 258 15.56 40.42 14.63
CA GLU A 258 16.39 41.22 13.72
C GLU A 258 17.45 40.39 13.02
N SER A 259 17.94 39.33 13.68
CA SER A 259 19.04 38.48 13.16
C SER A 259 18.62 37.04 13.03
N ARG A 260 19.44 36.26 12.26
CA ARG A 260 19.31 34.80 12.15
C ARG A 260 19.46 34.14 13.50
N GLU A 261 20.37 34.60 14.33
CA GLU A 261 20.66 34.03 15.65
C GLU A 261 19.47 34.24 16.61
N ASP A 262 18.86 35.41 16.61
CA ASP A 262 17.66 35.70 17.40
C ASP A 262 16.49 34.80 16.97
N ALA A 263 16.32 34.60 15.68
CA ALA A 263 15.28 33.75 15.13
C ALA A 263 15.47 32.26 15.55
N LEU A 264 16.69 31.75 15.49
CA LEU A 264 17.03 30.39 15.94
C LEU A 264 16.77 30.22 17.45
N LEU A 265 17.15 31.21 18.26
CA LEU A 265 16.92 31.16 19.71
C LEU A 265 15.43 31.22 20.07
N ASP A 266 14.63 32.01 19.35
CA ASP A 266 13.17 32.10 19.58
C ASP A 266 12.50 30.75 19.23
N ILE A 267 12.90 30.11 18.12
CA ILE A 267 12.44 28.76 17.74
C ILE A 267 12.78 27.75 18.83
N TYR A 268 14.03 27.75 19.31
CA TYR A 268 14.49 26.82 20.32
C TYR A 268 13.72 26.94 21.63
N ARG A 269 13.52 28.20 22.13
CA ARG A 269 12.73 28.46 23.35
C ARG A 269 11.30 27.90 23.27
N LYS A 270 10.68 27.96 22.09
CA LYS A 270 9.31 27.47 21.89
C LYS A 270 9.24 25.96 21.74
N LEU A 271 10.27 25.33 21.14
CA LEU A 271 10.34 23.88 20.96
C LEU A 271 10.75 23.17 22.25
N ARG A 272 11.69 23.74 23.02
CA ARG A 272 12.24 23.18 24.27
C ARG A 272 12.21 24.17 25.41
N PRO A 273 11.02 24.47 25.97
CA PRO A 273 10.90 25.37 27.09
C PRO A 273 11.64 24.81 28.33
N GLY A 274 12.51 25.63 28.93
CA GLY A 274 13.27 25.25 30.14
C GLY A 274 14.71 24.84 29.92
N GLU A 275 15.17 24.62 28.67
CA GLU A 275 16.58 24.40 28.34
C GLU A 275 17.26 25.75 28.00
N PRO A 276 18.54 25.96 28.39
CA PRO A 276 19.27 27.16 28.01
C PRO A 276 19.48 27.19 26.49
N PRO A 277 19.04 28.25 25.78
CA PRO A 277 19.14 28.35 24.34
C PRO A 277 20.56 28.71 23.92
N THR A 278 21.17 27.89 23.05
CA THR A 278 22.42 28.20 22.33
C THR A 278 22.18 28.13 20.84
N VAL A 279 22.88 28.91 20.06
CA VAL A 279 22.70 29.00 18.60
C VAL A 279 22.99 27.65 17.94
N ASP A 280 24.10 26.99 18.35
CA ASP A 280 24.50 25.70 17.81
C ASP A 280 23.48 24.58 18.11
N ALA A 281 22.93 24.56 19.32
CA ALA A 281 21.91 23.60 19.71
C ALA A 281 20.58 23.85 18.95
N ALA A 282 20.25 25.12 18.71
CA ALA A 282 19.06 25.51 17.96
C ALA A 282 19.18 25.11 16.47
N GLN A 283 20.31 25.37 15.86
CA GLN A 283 20.61 24.96 14.49
C GLN A 283 20.56 23.43 14.36
N SER A 284 21.28 22.72 15.22
CA SER A 284 21.31 21.27 15.24
C SER A 284 19.93 20.64 15.49
N LEU A 285 19.08 21.25 16.29
CA LEU A 285 17.71 20.79 16.52
C LEU A 285 16.88 20.91 15.24
N LEU A 286 16.94 22.04 14.55
CA LEU A 286 16.19 22.29 13.31
C LEU A 286 16.68 21.38 12.20
N ASP A 287 17.99 21.23 12.03
CA ASP A 287 18.60 20.37 11.02
C ASP A 287 18.20 18.89 11.24
N ASN A 288 18.28 18.42 12.48
CA ASN A 288 17.84 17.06 12.82
C ASN A 288 16.34 16.82 12.66
N MET A 289 15.51 17.86 12.69
CA MET A 289 14.06 17.73 12.63
C MET A 289 13.54 17.55 11.19
N TYR A 290 14.15 18.25 10.20
CA TYR A 290 13.65 18.32 8.83
C TYR A 290 14.67 18.00 7.72
N PHE A 291 15.97 18.19 8.00
CA PHE A 291 17.03 18.10 6.97
C PHE A 291 17.94 16.88 7.14
N ASN A 292 17.76 16.08 8.18
CA ASN A 292 18.58 14.90 8.44
C ASN A 292 17.87 13.63 7.93
N PRO A 293 18.41 12.91 6.92
CA PRO A 293 17.77 11.72 6.35
C PRO A 293 17.62 10.56 7.33
N LYS A 294 18.44 10.50 8.41
CA LYS A 294 18.29 9.50 9.48
C LYS A 294 17.03 9.71 10.34
N ARG A 295 16.49 10.93 10.40
CA ARG A 295 15.36 11.29 11.27
C ARG A 295 14.10 11.72 10.53
N TYR A 296 14.24 12.24 9.33
CA TYR A 296 13.15 12.70 8.49
C TYR A 296 13.20 12.00 7.15
N ASP A 297 12.06 11.49 6.70
CA ASP A 297 11.96 10.82 5.41
C ASP A 297 10.57 11.04 4.81
N LEU A 298 10.54 11.62 3.62
CA LEU A 298 9.34 11.76 2.80
C LEU A 298 8.96 10.46 2.08
N ALA A 299 9.92 9.55 1.94
CA ALA A 299 9.88 8.42 1.02
C ALA A 299 9.68 8.86 -0.45
N LYS A 300 9.83 7.93 -1.39
CA LYS A 300 9.61 8.20 -2.83
C LYS A 300 8.20 8.74 -3.11
N VAL A 301 7.22 8.19 -2.39
CA VAL A 301 5.80 8.60 -2.51
C VAL A 301 5.59 10.06 -2.10
N GLY A 302 6.12 10.47 -0.94
CA GLY A 302 5.98 11.85 -0.45
C GLY A 302 6.66 12.85 -1.37
N ARG A 303 7.86 12.51 -1.88
CA ARG A 303 8.57 13.36 -2.86
C ARG A 303 7.79 13.48 -4.17
N TYR A 304 7.24 12.38 -4.68
CA TYR A 304 6.38 12.40 -5.88
C TYR A 304 5.18 13.33 -5.72
N LYS A 305 4.45 13.19 -4.60
CA LYS A 305 3.28 14.04 -4.30
C LYS A 305 3.65 15.50 -4.11
N LEU A 306 4.78 15.79 -3.43
CA LEU A 306 5.29 17.15 -3.23
C LEU A 306 5.66 17.81 -4.55
N ASN A 307 6.43 17.13 -5.39
CA ASN A 307 6.82 17.63 -6.70
C ASN A 307 5.60 17.95 -7.55
N ARG A 308 4.65 17.02 -7.63
CA ARG A 308 3.42 17.19 -8.43
C ARG A 308 2.55 18.34 -7.92
N LYS A 309 2.41 18.47 -6.58
CA LYS A 309 1.53 19.48 -5.97
C LYS A 309 2.13 20.89 -5.96
N LEU A 310 3.41 21.00 -5.65
CA LEU A 310 4.10 22.28 -5.51
C LEU A 310 4.79 22.74 -6.81
N GLY A 311 4.74 21.95 -7.88
CA GLY A 311 5.42 22.27 -9.13
C GLY A 311 6.93 22.29 -9.00
N LEU A 312 7.48 21.31 -8.28
CA LEU A 312 8.91 21.11 -8.12
C LEU A 312 9.35 19.91 -8.95
N ASP A 313 10.57 19.95 -9.47
CA ASP A 313 11.12 18.89 -10.31
C ASP A 313 12.43 18.35 -9.73
N LYS A 314 12.33 17.79 -8.50
CA LYS A 314 13.47 17.15 -7.83
C LYS A 314 13.54 15.69 -8.22
N PRO A 315 14.66 15.24 -8.80
CA PRO A 315 14.81 13.84 -9.18
C PRO A 315 14.89 12.93 -7.96
N PHE A 316 14.30 11.73 -8.06
CA PHE A 316 14.34 10.71 -6.98
C PHE A 316 15.76 10.16 -6.72
N SER A 317 16.68 10.35 -7.65
CA SER A 317 18.09 9.96 -7.53
C SER A 317 18.93 10.91 -6.66
N ASP A 318 18.38 12.08 -6.31
CA ASP A 318 19.03 13.02 -5.42
C ASP A 318 19.03 12.45 -3.99
N PRO A 319 20.20 12.34 -3.31
CA PRO A 319 20.27 11.91 -1.91
C PRO A 319 19.42 12.75 -0.96
N ASP A 320 19.27 14.04 -1.28
CA ASP A 320 18.48 14.98 -0.48
C ASP A 320 16.98 14.97 -0.84
N ALA A 321 16.54 14.13 -1.80
CA ALA A 321 15.14 14.02 -2.18
C ALA A 321 14.26 13.46 -1.05
N SER A 322 14.82 12.71 -0.12
CA SER A 322 14.11 12.14 1.03
C SER A 322 13.79 13.14 2.13
N VAL A 323 14.51 14.26 2.20
CA VAL A 323 14.35 15.30 3.22
C VAL A 323 13.70 16.56 2.67
N LEU A 324 13.21 17.44 3.55
CA LEU A 324 12.74 18.75 3.13
C LEU A 324 13.90 19.63 2.66
N SER A 325 13.60 20.51 1.74
CA SER A 325 14.51 21.58 1.32
C SER A 325 13.88 22.94 1.54
N LEU A 326 14.70 23.97 1.44
CA LEU A 326 14.22 25.34 1.53
C LEU A 326 13.21 25.65 0.42
N ASP A 327 13.45 25.14 -0.80
CA ASP A 327 12.55 25.34 -1.95
C ASP A 327 11.18 24.72 -1.73
N ASP A 328 11.11 23.55 -1.05
CA ASP A 328 9.84 22.92 -0.67
C ASP A 328 9.03 23.82 0.27
N ILE A 329 9.70 24.41 1.25
CA ILE A 329 9.07 25.31 2.24
C ILE A 329 8.59 26.59 1.55
N VAL A 330 9.41 27.19 0.69
CA VAL A 330 9.08 28.40 -0.06
C VAL A 330 7.89 28.16 -1.00
N ALA A 331 7.91 27.08 -1.76
CA ALA A 331 6.82 26.70 -2.65
C ALA A 331 5.50 26.45 -1.88
N MET A 332 5.59 25.81 -0.70
CA MET A 332 4.43 25.59 0.17
C MET A 332 3.84 26.91 0.70
N ILE A 333 4.68 27.85 1.13
CA ILE A 333 4.25 29.18 1.58
C ILE A 333 3.56 29.89 0.42
N ARG A 334 4.16 29.91 -0.77
CA ARG A 334 3.61 30.55 -1.96
C ARG A 334 2.24 29.95 -2.32
N TYR A 335 2.13 28.64 -2.35
CA TYR A 335 0.87 27.96 -2.62
C TYR A 335 -0.24 28.38 -1.62
N LEU A 336 0.09 28.35 -0.31
CA LEU A 336 -0.87 28.68 0.74
C LEU A 336 -1.36 30.15 0.64
N VAL A 337 -0.43 31.07 0.40
CA VAL A 337 -0.77 32.50 0.29
C VAL A 337 -1.55 32.80 -0.98
N THR A 338 -1.19 32.19 -2.11
CA THR A 338 -1.96 32.27 -3.36
C THR A 338 -3.37 31.73 -3.18
N LEU A 339 -3.53 30.59 -2.49
CA LEU A 339 -4.84 30.02 -2.17
C LEU A 339 -5.68 30.94 -1.28
N HIS A 340 -5.06 31.59 -0.29
CA HIS A 340 -5.72 32.53 0.60
C HIS A 340 -6.22 33.79 -0.15
N ASP A 341 -5.43 34.32 -1.07
CA ASP A 341 -5.78 35.50 -1.87
C ASP A 341 -6.75 35.21 -3.01
N GLY A 342 -7.18 33.93 -3.14
CA GLY A 342 -8.14 33.50 -4.19
C GLY A 342 -7.53 33.33 -5.57
N GLY A 343 -6.19 33.22 -5.66
CA GLY A 343 -5.50 32.89 -6.90
C GLY A 343 -5.73 31.42 -7.28
N SER A 344 -5.90 31.14 -8.57
CA SER A 344 -6.16 29.81 -9.10
C SER A 344 -4.92 29.12 -9.67
N THR A 345 -3.83 29.86 -9.90
CA THR A 345 -2.59 29.32 -10.47
C THR A 345 -1.36 29.93 -9.80
N MET A 346 -0.26 29.18 -9.81
CA MET A 346 1.05 29.65 -9.42
C MET A 346 2.13 29.13 -10.38
N PRO A 347 3.26 29.82 -10.55
CA PRO A 347 4.36 29.36 -11.37
C PRO A 347 5.02 28.10 -10.73
N GLY A 348 5.35 27.12 -11.56
CA GLY A 348 6.05 25.92 -11.14
C GLY A 348 6.81 25.29 -12.31
N THR A 349 7.49 24.17 -12.04
CA THR A 349 8.22 23.40 -13.06
C THR A 349 7.67 21.97 -13.08
N ARG A 350 7.47 21.41 -14.26
CA ARG A 350 7.08 20.02 -14.41
C ARG A 350 7.78 19.41 -15.62
N ASP A 351 8.44 18.29 -15.44
CA ASP A 351 9.21 17.60 -16.50
C ASP A 351 10.26 18.51 -17.17
N GLY A 352 10.90 19.41 -16.37
CA GLY A 352 11.89 20.38 -16.84
C GLY A 352 11.30 21.61 -17.57
N GLU A 353 9.99 21.69 -17.71
CA GLU A 353 9.29 22.81 -18.34
C GLU A 353 8.60 23.69 -17.31
N ALA A 354 8.68 25.01 -17.49
CA ALA A 354 7.92 25.97 -16.69
C ALA A 354 6.42 25.84 -17.04
N ARG A 355 5.60 25.58 -16.03
CA ARG A 355 4.14 25.43 -16.17
C ARG A 355 3.42 26.17 -15.07
N GLU A 356 2.20 26.61 -15.34
CA GLU A 356 1.29 27.05 -14.30
C GLU A 356 0.71 25.85 -13.56
N ILE A 357 0.81 25.87 -12.24
CA ILE A 357 0.27 24.84 -11.34
C ILE A 357 -1.07 25.35 -10.81
N HIS A 358 -2.10 24.53 -10.95
CA HIS A 358 -3.41 24.84 -10.41
C HIS A 358 -3.41 24.78 -8.89
N VAL A 359 -3.93 25.81 -8.23
CA VAL A 359 -4.00 25.95 -6.78
C VAL A 359 -5.43 25.69 -6.32
N ASP A 360 -5.62 24.66 -5.51
CA ASP A 360 -6.92 24.24 -4.99
C ASP A 360 -6.78 23.59 -3.61
N VAL A 361 -7.89 23.54 -2.88
CA VAL A 361 -8.02 22.85 -1.58
C VAL A 361 -8.02 21.33 -1.82
N ASP A 362 -7.31 20.60 -0.98
CA ASP A 362 -7.22 19.16 -1.09
C ASP A 362 -8.40 18.45 -0.41
N ASP A 363 -8.92 17.44 -1.09
CA ASP A 363 -9.83 16.47 -0.50
C ASP A 363 -9.02 15.34 0.16
N ILE A 364 -9.16 15.22 1.47
CA ILE A 364 -8.40 14.27 2.29
C ILE A 364 -8.86 12.83 2.05
N ASP A 365 -10.13 12.64 1.69
CA ASP A 365 -10.75 11.32 1.54
C ASP A 365 -10.62 10.76 0.12
N HIS A 366 -10.13 11.57 -0.82
CA HIS A 366 -9.83 11.13 -2.17
C HIS A 366 -8.73 10.07 -2.20
N PHE A 367 -8.90 8.96 -2.96
CA PHE A 367 -7.91 7.89 -3.05
C PHE A 367 -6.57 8.29 -3.69
N GLY A 368 -6.49 9.43 -4.34
CA GLY A 368 -5.22 10.05 -4.69
C GLY A 368 -4.41 10.54 -3.48
N ASN A 369 -5.05 10.74 -2.34
CA ASN A 369 -4.46 11.19 -1.08
C ASN A 369 -4.41 10.10 0.00
N ARG A 370 -5.05 8.97 -0.22
CA ARG A 370 -5.04 7.80 0.65
C ARG A 370 -4.31 6.66 -0.05
N ARG A 371 -3.37 6.04 0.64
CA ARG A 371 -2.59 4.90 0.13
C ARG A 371 -2.72 3.69 1.03
N ILE A 372 -2.32 2.55 0.52
CA ILE A 372 -2.30 1.29 1.24
C ILE A 372 -0.89 0.99 1.71
N ARG A 373 -0.76 0.63 2.98
CA ARG A 373 0.37 -0.10 3.53
C ARG A 373 0.05 -1.57 3.50
N ALA A 374 0.65 -2.29 2.56
CA ALA A 374 0.50 -3.74 2.48
C ALA A 374 1.37 -4.45 3.53
N VAL A 375 1.23 -5.76 3.63
CA VAL A 375 1.91 -6.58 4.66
C VAL A 375 3.43 -6.41 4.66
N GLY A 376 4.06 -6.36 3.47
CA GLY A 376 5.51 -6.17 3.36
C GLY A 376 5.98 -4.89 4.03
N GLU A 377 5.34 -3.74 3.73
CA GLU A 377 5.67 -2.45 4.34
C GLU A 377 5.41 -2.41 5.84
N LEU A 378 4.35 -3.08 6.32
CA LEU A 378 4.06 -3.15 7.76
C LEU A 378 5.15 -3.90 8.52
N ILE A 379 5.62 -5.03 7.98
CA ILE A 379 6.72 -5.80 8.58
C ILE A 379 8.03 -5.03 8.45
N GLU A 380 8.30 -4.41 7.32
CA GLU A 380 9.46 -3.54 7.07
C GLU A 380 9.61 -2.47 8.14
N ASN A 381 8.53 -1.77 8.49
CA ASN A 381 8.52 -0.76 9.53
C ASN A 381 8.85 -1.31 10.92
N GLN A 382 8.44 -2.55 11.23
CA GLN A 382 8.79 -3.20 12.49
C GLN A 382 10.26 -3.62 12.54
N ILE A 383 10.79 -4.16 11.44
CA ILE A 383 12.21 -4.49 11.32
C ILE A 383 13.04 -3.23 11.49
N ARG A 384 12.70 -2.14 10.81
CA ARG A 384 13.37 -0.83 10.92
C ARG A 384 13.39 -0.34 12.37
N THR A 385 12.28 -0.47 13.09
CA THR A 385 12.20 -0.11 14.51
C THR A 385 13.15 -0.98 15.37
N GLY A 386 13.18 -2.28 15.11
CA GLY A 386 14.07 -3.22 15.78
C GLY A 386 15.55 -2.92 15.50
N LEU A 387 15.89 -2.65 14.24
CA LEU A 387 17.24 -2.31 13.81
C LEU A 387 17.71 -0.97 14.37
N SER A 388 16.85 0.05 14.45
CA SER A 388 17.21 1.33 15.07
C SER A 388 17.52 1.19 16.57
N ARG A 389 16.80 0.31 17.26
CA ARG A 389 17.15 -0.03 18.67
C ARG A 389 18.47 -0.78 18.75
N MET A 390 18.75 -1.69 17.81
CA MET A 390 20.01 -2.41 17.72
C MET A 390 21.18 -1.47 17.41
N GLU A 391 21.02 -0.56 16.45
CA GLU A 391 22.01 0.46 16.08
C GLU A 391 22.51 1.23 17.32
N ARG A 392 21.60 1.68 18.18
CA ARG A 392 21.96 2.38 19.41
C ARG A 392 22.83 1.54 20.32
N VAL A 393 22.52 0.24 20.48
CA VAL A 393 23.31 -0.69 21.28
C VAL A 393 24.68 -0.97 20.66
N VAL A 394 24.74 -1.11 19.32
CA VAL A 394 25.99 -1.31 18.59
C VAL A 394 26.92 -0.10 18.78
N ARG A 395 26.38 1.11 18.63
CA ARG A 395 27.15 2.35 18.82
C ARG A 395 27.70 2.50 20.23
N GLU A 396 26.90 2.14 21.26
CA GLU A 396 27.34 2.10 22.64
C GLU A 396 28.46 1.07 22.86
N ARG A 397 28.32 -0.13 22.28
CA ARG A 397 29.35 -1.17 22.39
C ARG A 397 30.64 -0.82 21.67
N MET A 398 30.58 -0.18 20.50
CA MET A 398 31.78 0.33 19.81
C MET A 398 32.58 1.28 20.68
N THR A 399 31.91 2.10 21.50
CA THR A 399 32.55 3.08 22.36
C THR A 399 33.15 2.44 23.63
N THR A 400 32.57 1.33 24.12
CA THR A 400 32.94 0.75 25.44
C THR A 400 33.85 -0.47 25.36
N GLN A 401 33.95 -1.16 24.23
CA GLN A 401 34.74 -2.38 24.06
C GLN A 401 36.14 -2.10 23.50
N ASP A 402 37.10 -2.98 23.86
CA ASP A 402 38.45 -2.92 23.32
C ASP A 402 38.46 -3.20 21.80
N VAL A 403 39.03 -2.32 21.02
CA VAL A 403 39.05 -2.32 19.55
C VAL A 403 39.60 -3.64 18.97
N GLU A 404 40.63 -4.25 19.63
CA GLU A 404 41.25 -5.50 19.15
C GLU A 404 40.31 -6.72 19.30
N ALA A 405 39.43 -6.72 20.32
CA ALA A 405 38.50 -7.79 20.61
C ALA A 405 37.18 -7.70 19.85
N ILE A 406 36.92 -6.61 19.14
CA ILE A 406 35.70 -6.37 18.43
C ILE A 406 35.59 -7.30 17.21
N THR A 407 34.43 -8.00 17.13
CA THR A 407 33.98 -8.74 15.95
C THR A 407 32.54 -8.35 15.64
N PRO A 408 32.08 -8.46 14.38
CA PRO A 408 30.67 -8.19 14.04
C PRO A 408 29.68 -8.92 14.97
N GLN A 409 29.95 -10.17 15.29
CA GLN A 409 29.08 -11.00 16.14
C GLN A 409 29.02 -10.50 17.61
N THR A 410 30.07 -9.91 18.15
CA THR A 410 30.07 -9.37 19.53
C THR A 410 29.36 -8.03 19.63
N LEU A 411 29.36 -7.25 18.55
CA LEU A 411 28.68 -5.95 18.47
C LEU A 411 27.16 -6.11 18.33
N ILE A 412 26.73 -7.05 17.50
CA ILE A 412 25.33 -7.18 17.12
C ILE A 412 24.52 -7.85 18.23
N ASN A 413 23.40 -7.23 18.62
CA ASN A 413 22.40 -7.80 19.50
C ASN A 413 21.07 -7.93 18.76
N ILE A 414 20.69 -9.15 18.41
CA ILE A 414 19.49 -9.45 17.62
C ILE A 414 18.18 -9.35 18.41
N ARG A 415 18.23 -9.34 19.75
CA ARG A 415 17.02 -9.38 20.61
C ARG A 415 16.00 -8.29 20.31
N PRO A 416 16.37 -7.01 20.07
CA PRO A 416 15.42 -5.96 19.74
C PRO A 416 14.67 -6.21 18.41
N VAL A 417 15.34 -6.79 17.42
CA VAL A 417 14.74 -7.11 16.12
C VAL A 417 13.74 -8.25 16.26
N VAL A 418 14.16 -9.34 16.88
CA VAL A 418 13.29 -10.50 17.14
C VAL A 418 12.08 -10.12 18.00
N ALA A 419 12.29 -9.26 19.01
CA ALA A 419 11.21 -8.79 19.87
C ALA A 419 10.19 -7.95 19.10
N ALA A 420 10.62 -7.03 18.21
CA ALA A 420 9.75 -6.20 17.40
C ALA A 420 8.89 -7.04 16.46
N ILE A 421 9.47 -8.05 15.79
CA ILE A 421 8.73 -8.96 14.91
C ILE A 421 7.71 -9.78 15.71
N LYS A 422 8.10 -10.37 16.83
CA LYS A 422 7.18 -11.14 17.68
C LYS A 422 6.05 -10.31 18.25
N GLU A 423 6.32 -9.07 18.65
CA GLU A 423 5.33 -8.13 19.14
C GLU A 423 4.29 -7.80 18.04
N PHE A 424 4.76 -7.55 16.81
CA PHE A 424 3.87 -7.28 15.68
C PHE A 424 2.93 -8.45 15.40
N PHE A 425 3.44 -9.65 15.17
CA PHE A 425 2.58 -10.79 14.85
C PHE A 425 1.69 -11.25 16.00
N GLY A 426 2.12 -11.06 17.24
CA GLY A 426 1.38 -11.50 18.43
C GLY A 426 0.34 -10.50 18.92
N THR A 427 0.62 -9.20 18.90
CA THR A 427 -0.19 -8.18 19.59
C THR A 427 -0.70 -7.05 18.72
N SER A 428 -0.23 -6.92 17.47
CA SER A 428 -0.72 -5.85 16.58
C SER A 428 -2.20 -6.04 16.23
N GLN A 429 -2.94 -4.94 16.18
CA GLN A 429 -4.32 -4.91 15.72
C GLN A 429 -4.49 -5.35 14.26
N LEU A 430 -3.44 -5.24 13.44
CA LEU A 430 -3.45 -5.60 12.02
C LEU A 430 -3.13 -7.09 11.79
N SER A 431 -2.48 -7.76 12.74
CA SER A 431 -2.27 -9.20 12.70
C SER A 431 -3.46 -9.90 13.38
N GLN A 432 -4.35 -10.47 12.57
CA GLN A 432 -5.61 -11.03 13.03
C GLN A 432 -5.65 -12.55 12.82
N PHE A 433 -6.40 -13.26 13.67
CA PHE A 433 -6.75 -14.64 13.38
C PHE A 433 -7.54 -14.70 12.07
N MET A 434 -7.15 -15.62 11.20
CA MET A 434 -7.83 -15.80 9.91
C MET A 434 -9.28 -16.28 10.13
N ASP A 435 -10.21 -15.62 9.46
CA ASP A 435 -11.59 -16.07 9.34
C ASP A 435 -11.62 -17.33 8.45
N GLN A 436 -11.92 -18.49 9.04
CA GLN A 436 -11.93 -19.79 8.36
C GLN A 436 -13.29 -20.49 8.44
N ASN A 437 -14.39 -19.74 8.44
CA ASN A 437 -15.73 -20.32 8.39
C ASN A 437 -15.96 -21.08 7.07
N ASN A 438 -15.50 -20.47 5.98
CA ASN A 438 -15.53 -21.01 4.62
C ASN A 438 -14.38 -20.39 3.79
N PRO A 439 -14.07 -20.90 2.58
CA PRO A 439 -13.02 -20.35 1.73
C PRO A 439 -13.20 -18.87 1.38
N LEU A 440 -14.44 -18.42 1.17
CA LEU A 440 -14.74 -17.02 0.87
C LEU A 440 -14.40 -16.10 2.05
N ALA A 441 -14.65 -16.53 3.29
CA ALA A 441 -14.27 -15.76 4.49
C ALA A 441 -12.77 -15.51 4.56
N GLY A 442 -11.96 -16.53 4.27
CA GLY A 442 -10.50 -16.41 4.18
C GLY A 442 -10.05 -15.48 3.08
N LEU A 443 -10.62 -15.61 1.88
CA LEU A 443 -10.28 -14.77 0.73
C LEU A 443 -10.59 -13.28 0.99
N THR A 444 -11.78 -12.99 1.49
CA THR A 444 -12.20 -11.62 1.81
C THR A 444 -11.38 -11.02 2.95
N HIS A 445 -10.96 -11.82 3.93
CA HIS A 445 -10.08 -11.37 5.02
C HIS A 445 -8.72 -10.91 4.49
N LYS A 446 -8.14 -11.62 3.53
CA LYS A 446 -6.86 -11.27 2.90
C LYS A 446 -6.94 -10.02 2.03
N ARG A 447 -8.12 -9.69 1.52
CA ARG A 447 -8.38 -8.50 0.67
C ARG A 447 -8.96 -7.31 1.46
N ARG A 448 -9.04 -7.41 2.78
CA ARG A 448 -9.57 -6.36 3.66
C ARG A 448 -8.61 -5.17 3.75
N LEU A 449 -9.20 -3.97 3.76
CA LEU A 449 -8.51 -2.71 3.93
C LEU A 449 -9.01 -2.05 5.22
N SER A 450 -8.13 -1.82 6.19
CA SER A 450 -8.48 -1.21 7.48
C SER A 450 -7.90 0.19 7.58
N ALA A 451 -8.72 1.18 7.91
CA ALA A 451 -8.25 2.53 8.26
C ALA A 451 -7.75 2.63 9.71
N LEU A 452 -7.95 1.59 10.52
CA LEU A 452 -7.57 1.52 11.92
C LEU A 452 -6.14 1.03 12.11
N GLY A 453 -5.62 1.14 13.32
CA GLY A 453 -4.33 0.59 13.71
C GLY A 453 -3.25 1.64 13.92
N PRO A 454 -2.00 1.22 14.19
CA PRO A 454 -0.88 2.13 14.43
C PRO A 454 -0.62 3.05 13.24
N GLY A 455 -0.59 4.36 13.48
CA GLY A 455 -0.43 5.36 12.42
C GLY A 455 -1.68 5.62 11.57
N GLY A 456 -2.80 4.94 11.85
CA GLY A 456 -4.09 5.15 11.23
C GLY A 456 -5.07 5.93 12.11
N LEU A 457 -6.36 5.80 11.79
CA LEU A 457 -7.44 6.44 12.54
C LEU A 457 -7.76 5.67 13.84
N SER A 458 -8.26 6.38 14.85
CA SER A 458 -8.90 5.76 15.99
C SER A 458 -10.41 5.79 15.79
N ARG A 459 -11.09 4.73 16.25
CA ARG A 459 -12.53 4.54 16.10
C ARG A 459 -13.34 5.72 16.65
N ASP A 460 -12.93 6.24 17.80
CA ASP A 460 -13.63 7.33 18.50
C ASP A 460 -13.38 8.72 17.88
N ARG A 461 -12.31 8.86 17.11
CA ARG A 461 -11.92 10.13 16.46
C ARG A 461 -12.30 10.20 14.99
N ALA A 462 -12.78 9.08 14.43
CA ALA A 462 -13.21 9.03 13.03
C ALA A 462 -14.59 9.69 12.90
N GLY A 463 -14.65 10.82 12.20
CA GLY A 463 -15.91 11.52 11.88
C GLY A 463 -16.78 10.74 10.89
N MET A 464 -17.93 11.30 10.54
CA MET A 464 -18.84 10.71 9.53
C MET A 464 -18.21 10.75 8.14
N GLU A 465 -17.49 11.80 7.80
CA GLU A 465 -16.93 12.07 6.48
C GLU A 465 -16.01 10.94 5.99
N VAL A 466 -15.10 10.45 6.85
CA VAL A 466 -14.18 9.34 6.50
C VAL A 466 -14.87 7.99 6.36
N ARG A 467 -16.13 7.87 6.78
CA ARG A 467 -16.95 6.65 6.71
C ARG A 467 -17.83 6.62 5.48
N ASP A 468 -18.00 7.75 4.81
CA ASP A 468 -18.82 7.88 3.62
C ASP A 468 -18.13 7.25 2.39
N VAL A 469 -18.94 6.92 1.40
CA VAL A 469 -18.44 6.46 0.09
C VAL A 469 -18.09 7.68 -0.75
N HIS A 470 -16.82 7.77 -1.16
CA HIS A 470 -16.32 8.83 -2.02
C HIS A 470 -16.35 8.40 -3.49
N PRO A 471 -16.58 9.29 -4.48
CA PRO A 471 -16.55 8.93 -5.90
C PRO A 471 -15.26 8.23 -6.35
N SER A 472 -14.11 8.58 -5.79
CA SER A 472 -12.82 7.93 -6.06
C SER A 472 -12.72 6.48 -5.60
N HIS A 473 -13.71 5.96 -4.86
CA HIS A 473 -13.79 4.54 -4.47
C HIS A 473 -14.12 3.64 -5.64
N TYR A 474 -14.68 4.19 -6.72
CA TYR A 474 -15.07 3.41 -7.89
C TYR A 474 -13.89 2.61 -8.44
N GLY A 475 -14.10 1.32 -8.62
CA GLY A 475 -13.08 0.38 -9.10
C GLY A 475 -11.93 0.09 -8.12
N ARG A 476 -11.91 0.69 -6.92
CA ARG A 476 -10.83 0.56 -5.92
C ARG A 476 -11.30 -0.10 -4.64
N MET A 477 -12.30 0.42 -4.00
CA MET A 477 -12.87 -0.12 -2.77
C MET A 477 -14.37 -0.34 -2.94
N CYS A 478 -14.84 -1.52 -2.56
CA CYS A 478 -16.26 -1.87 -2.66
C CYS A 478 -17.11 -0.94 -1.77
N PRO A 479 -18.16 -0.30 -2.32
CA PRO A 479 -19.03 0.57 -1.55
C PRO A 479 -20.02 -0.20 -0.66
N ILE A 480 -20.16 -1.50 -0.87
CA ILE A 480 -21.18 -2.35 -0.25
C ILE A 480 -20.59 -3.17 0.90
N GLU A 481 -19.41 -3.78 0.69
CA GLU A 481 -18.81 -4.68 1.69
C GLU A 481 -18.10 -3.89 2.80
N THR A 482 -18.78 -3.64 3.90
CA THR A 482 -18.25 -3.03 5.13
C THR A 482 -18.91 -3.67 6.35
N PRO A 483 -18.26 -3.71 7.53
CA PRO A 483 -18.89 -4.19 8.74
C PRO A 483 -20.11 -3.33 9.14
N GLU A 484 -21.06 -3.95 9.77
CA GLU A 484 -22.16 -3.25 10.47
C GLU A 484 -21.70 -2.87 11.88
N GLY A 485 -22.08 -1.67 12.34
CA GLY A 485 -21.77 -1.20 13.69
C GLY A 485 -20.66 -0.15 13.76
N SER A 486 -19.85 -0.19 14.81
CA SER A 486 -18.87 0.86 15.14
C SER A 486 -17.76 1.05 14.10
N ASN A 487 -17.45 0.03 13.31
CA ASN A 487 -16.40 0.05 12.29
C ASN A 487 -16.93 0.33 10.88
N ILE A 488 -18.20 0.70 10.72
CA ILE A 488 -18.78 1.00 9.41
C ILE A 488 -17.97 2.07 8.68
N GLY A 489 -17.66 1.84 7.41
CA GLY A 489 -16.88 2.74 6.58
C GLY A 489 -15.38 2.81 6.87
N LEU A 490 -14.92 2.29 8.03
CA LEU A 490 -13.50 2.27 8.40
C LEU A 490 -12.76 1.02 7.93
N ILE A 491 -13.51 -0.04 7.69
CA ILE A 491 -13.02 -1.29 7.16
C ILE A 491 -13.77 -1.58 5.87
N GLY A 492 -13.07 -1.72 4.77
CA GLY A 492 -13.61 -2.05 3.46
C GLY A 492 -12.88 -3.22 2.83
N SER A 493 -13.27 -3.57 1.63
CA SER A 493 -12.64 -4.62 0.82
C SER A 493 -12.19 -4.08 -0.53
N LEU A 494 -11.04 -4.57 -1.00
CA LEU A 494 -10.50 -4.23 -2.32
C LEU A 494 -11.46 -4.69 -3.42
N ALA A 495 -11.69 -3.86 -4.42
CA ALA A 495 -12.51 -4.20 -5.58
C ALA A 495 -11.86 -5.32 -6.41
N THR A 496 -12.67 -6.02 -7.21
CA THR A 496 -12.27 -7.25 -7.88
C THR A 496 -11.08 -7.06 -8.84
N TYR A 497 -11.07 -6.00 -9.65
CA TYR A 497 -10.01 -5.71 -10.62
C TYR A 497 -8.94 -4.76 -10.13
N ALA A 498 -9.04 -4.27 -8.90
CA ALA A 498 -8.09 -3.32 -8.34
C ALA A 498 -6.73 -3.98 -8.06
N ARG A 499 -5.66 -3.25 -8.36
CA ARG A 499 -4.29 -3.60 -7.98
C ARG A 499 -3.64 -2.44 -7.23
N ILE A 500 -2.52 -2.71 -6.57
CA ILE A 500 -1.75 -1.69 -5.84
C ILE A 500 -0.47 -1.41 -6.62
N ASN A 501 -0.18 -0.13 -6.84
CA ASN A 501 1.05 0.29 -7.49
C ASN A 501 2.23 0.33 -6.48
N PRO A 502 3.49 0.50 -6.95
CA PRO A 502 4.67 0.53 -6.08
C PRO A 502 4.64 1.66 -5.04
N PHE A 503 3.87 2.71 -5.28
CA PHE A 503 3.68 3.81 -4.34
C PHE A 503 2.60 3.54 -3.29
N GLY A 504 1.87 2.43 -3.41
CA GLY A 504 0.78 2.04 -2.51
C GLY A 504 -0.59 2.61 -2.88
N PHE A 505 -0.75 3.30 -4.00
CA PHE A 505 -2.06 3.75 -4.49
C PHE A 505 -2.78 2.61 -5.20
N ILE A 506 -4.12 2.63 -5.10
CA ILE A 506 -4.96 1.65 -5.79
C ILE A 506 -5.19 2.12 -7.21
N GLU A 507 -4.92 1.25 -8.15
CA GLU A 507 -5.19 1.43 -9.58
C GLU A 507 -6.33 0.53 -10.04
N THR A 508 -7.06 0.99 -11.05
CA THR A 508 -8.14 0.23 -11.66
C THR A 508 -7.98 0.24 -13.18
N PRO A 509 -8.32 -0.86 -13.89
CA PRO A 509 -8.14 -0.96 -15.33
C PRO A 509 -9.26 -0.25 -16.08
N TYR A 510 -8.90 0.39 -17.19
CA TYR A 510 -9.82 0.99 -18.16
C TYR A 510 -9.41 0.65 -19.59
N ARG A 511 -10.38 0.52 -20.48
CA ARG A 511 -10.15 0.39 -21.91
C ARG A 511 -9.98 1.76 -22.53
N LYS A 512 -8.98 1.93 -23.37
CA LYS A 512 -8.74 3.19 -24.08
C LYS A 512 -9.74 3.36 -25.23
N VAL A 513 -10.28 4.56 -25.36
CA VAL A 513 -11.15 4.95 -26.47
C VAL A 513 -10.41 5.96 -27.36
N VAL A 514 -10.49 5.76 -28.66
CA VAL A 514 -9.87 6.65 -29.65
C VAL A 514 -10.93 6.99 -30.71
N ASP A 515 -11.25 8.25 -30.85
CA ASP A 515 -12.24 8.76 -31.82
C ASP A 515 -13.57 7.99 -31.77
N GLY A 516 -14.10 7.73 -30.57
CA GLY A 516 -15.36 7.02 -30.39
C GLY A 516 -15.28 5.50 -30.61
N THR A 517 -14.08 4.93 -30.79
CA THR A 517 -13.85 3.50 -30.95
C THR A 517 -13.16 2.95 -29.70
N VAL A 518 -13.73 1.92 -29.09
CA VAL A 518 -13.18 1.24 -27.91
C VAL A 518 -12.11 0.26 -28.36
N THR A 519 -10.89 0.41 -27.86
CA THR A 519 -9.77 -0.48 -28.14
C THR A 519 -9.68 -1.62 -27.11
N ASP A 520 -8.87 -2.65 -27.41
CA ASP A 520 -8.55 -3.70 -26.44
C ASP A 520 -7.36 -3.35 -25.53
N ASP A 521 -6.79 -2.15 -25.71
CA ASP A 521 -5.71 -1.66 -24.86
C ASP A 521 -6.26 -1.31 -23.48
N VAL A 522 -5.74 -1.99 -22.45
CA VAL A 522 -6.12 -1.77 -21.05
C VAL A 522 -5.03 -0.98 -20.35
N VAL A 523 -5.41 0.13 -19.76
CA VAL A 523 -4.53 1.00 -18.97
C VAL A 523 -5.01 1.03 -17.53
N TYR A 524 -4.07 0.91 -16.58
CA TYR A 524 -4.37 1.07 -15.16
C TYR A 524 -4.16 2.53 -14.75
N LEU A 525 -5.18 3.13 -14.15
CA LEU A 525 -5.16 4.52 -13.71
C LEU A 525 -5.32 4.63 -12.19
N THR A 526 -4.55 5.54 -11.60
CA THR A 526 -4.75 5.98 -10.22
C THR A 526 -5.93 6.96 -10.13
N ALA A 527 -6.41 7.22 -8.92
CA ALA A 527 -7.50 8.18 -8.74
C ALA A 527 -7.12 9.63 -9.13
N ASP A 528 -5.82 9.97 -9.02
CA ASP A 528 -5.32 11.28 -9.46
C ASP A 528 -5.24 11.40 -11.00
N ASP A 529 -4.98 10.28 -11.69
CA ASP A 529 -4.87 10.26 -13.15
C ASP A 529 -6.25 10.25 -13.84
N GLU A 530 -7.29 9.82 -13.12
CA GLU A 530 -8.68 9.89 -13.59
C GLU A 530 -9.26 11.30 -13.59
N ARG A 531 -8.64 12.24 -12.89
CA ARG A 531 -9.15 13.62 -12.83
C ARG A 531 -9.09 14.26 -14.22
N GLY A 532 -10.21 14.79 -14.66
CA GLY A 532 -10.34 15.45 -15.96
C GLY A 532 -10.64 14.50 -17.12
N LEU A 533 -10.74 13.18 -16.88
CA LEU A 533 -11.05 12.19 -17.91
C LEU A 533 -12.55 11.86 -17.94
N THR A 534 -13.09 11.68 -19.14
CA THR A 534 -14.45 11.22 -19.35
C THR A 534 -14.46 9.71 -19.57
N ILE A 535 -15.14 8.97 -18.68
CA ILE A 535 -15.10 7.51 -18.66
C ILE A 535 -16.50 6.93 -18.86
N ALA A 536 -16.70 6.17 -19.95
CA ALA A 536 -17.96 5.50 -20.24
C ALA A 536 -18.17 4.26 -19.37
N GLN A 537 -19.42 3.91 -19.12
CA GLN A 537 -19.80 2.70 -18.40
C GLN A 537 -19.60 1.44 -19.24
N ALA A 538 -19.30 0.31 -18.60
CA ALA A 538 -19.07 -0.98 -19.26
C ALA A 538 -20.31 -1.55 -20.00
N ASN A 539 -21.52 -1.10 -19.65
CA ASN A 539 -22.78 -1.54 -20.27
C ASN A 539 -23.18 -0.71 -21.50
N ALA A 540 -22.41 0.30 -21.90
CA ALA A 540 -22.68 1.07 -23.09
C ALA A 540 -22.71 0.15 -24.34
N PRO A 541 -23.76 0.23 -25.17
CA PRO A 541 -23.87 -0.64 -26.32
C PRO A 541 -22.80 -0.30 -27.38
N LEU A 542 -22.08 -1.32 -27.82
CA LEU A 542 -21.07 -1.22 -28.88
C LEU A 542 -21.53 -1.93 -30.14
N THR A 543 -21.09 -1.44 -31.28
CA THR A 543 -21.22 -2.12 -32.57
C THR A 543 -20.18 -3.23 -32.70
N ASP A 544 -20.32 -4.11 -33.68
CA ASP A 544 -19.33 -5.20 -33.92
C ASP A 544 -17.94 -4.66 -34.27
N ASP A 545 -17.83 -3.41 -34.72
CA ASP A 545 -16.57 -2.72 -35.03
C ASP A 545 -15.97 -1.99 -33.80
N GLY A 546 -16.60 -2.07 -32.63
CA GLY A 546 -16.14 -1.43 -31.40
C GLY A 546 -16.52 0.05 -31.24
N HIS A 547 -17.34 0.62 -32.13
CA HIS A 547 -17.89 1.97 -31.97
C HIS A 547 -19.08 1.99 -31.02
N PHE A 548 -19.31 3.11 -30.34
CA PHE A 548 -20.53 3.30 -29.57
C PHE A 548 -21.74 3.31 -30.51
N ALA A 549 -22.79 2.57 -30.14
CA ALA A 549 -24.00 2.44 -30.98
C ALA A 549 -24.97 3.60 -30.80
N GLU A 550 -24.82 4.42 -29.78
CA GLU A 550 -25.69 5.54 -29.41
C GLU A 550 -25.01 6.88 -29.70
N ASP A 551 -25.76 7.89 -30.11
CA ASP A 551 -25.26 9.25 -30.36
C ASP A 551 -24.87 10.01 -29.08
N ALA A 552 -25.37 9.56 -27.90
CA ALA A 552 -25.03 10.10 -26.60
C ALA A 552 -24.83 8.94 -25.60
N VAL A 553 -23.67 8.87 -25.01
CA VAL A 553 -23.24 7.79 -24.12
C VAL A 553 -23.22 8.27 -22.69
N LEU A 554 -23.69 7.41 -21.77
CA LEU A 554 -23.62 7.68 -20.34
C LEU A 554 -22.18 7.50 -19.84
N ALA A 555 -21.58 8.57 -19.35
CA ALA A 555 -20.23 8.60 -18.83
C ALA A 555 -20.17 9.26 -17.44
N ARG A 556 -19.09 9.03 -16.69
CA ARG A 556 -18.80 9.77 -15.47
C ARG A 556 -18.22 11.14 -15.85
N ALA A 557 -18.70 12.19 -15.14
CA ALA A 557 -18.23 13.55 -15.36
C ALA A 557 -16.74 13.71 -15.08
N SER A 558 -16.06 14.50 -15.92
CA SER A 558 -14.62 14.81 -15.77
C SER A 558 -14.29 15.70 -14.57
N ASP A 559 -15.29 16.31 -13.93
CA ASP A 559 -15.13 17.21 -12.77
C ASP A 559 -14.81 16.49 -11.44
N GLY A 560 -14.81 15.16 -11.45
CA GLY A 560 -14.58 14.35 -10.25
C GLY A 560 -15.78 14.22 -9.30
N SER A 561 -16.96 14.78 -9.66
CA SER A 561 -18.19 14.68 -8.86
C SER A 561 -18.73 13.24 -8.80
N GLY A 562 -18.33 12.39 -9.77
CA GLY A 562 -18.88 11.05 -9.94
C GLY A 562 -20.31 11.04 -10.52
N GLU A 563 -20.86 12.18 -10.92
CA GLU A 563 -22.17 12.26 -11.56
C GLU A 563 -22.14 11.62 -12.94
N ALA A 564 -23.26 10.99 -13.31
CA ALA A 564 -23.44 10.42 -14.62
C ALA A 564 -24.00 11.49 -15.59
N VAL A 565 -23.27 11.75 -16.67
CA VAL A 565 -23.62 12.72 -17.70
C VAL A 565 -23.72 12.03 -19.06
N LEU A 566 -24.57 12.57 -19.95
CA LEU A 566 -24.61 12.15 -21.33
C LEU A 566 -23.61 12.97 -22.14
N VAL A 567 -22.71 12.30 -22.83
CA VAL A 567 -21.58 12.91 -23.58
C VAL A 567 -21.57 12.38 -25.01
N ASP A 568 -21.01 13.16 -25.92
CA ASP A 568 -20.74 12.71 -27.27
C ASP A 568 -19.68 11.57 -27.25
N PRO A 569 -19.84 10.52 -28.07
CA PRO A 569 -18.85 9.43 -28.15
C PRO A 569 -17.42 9.88 -28.44
N THR A 570 -17.24 11.01 -29.14
CA THR A 570 -15.92 11.57 -29.48
C THR A 570 -15.18 12.18 -28.28
N ASP A 571 -15.93 12.58 -27.24
CA ASP A 571 -15.38 13.20 -26.04
C ASP A 571 -15.03 12.15 -24.95
N ILE A 572 -15.25 10.87 -25.22
CA ILE A 572 -14.96 9.77 -24.32
C ILE A 572 -13.52 9.31 -24.53
N GLU A 573 -12.74 9.29 -23.46
CA GLU A 573 -11.32 8.90 -23.49
C GLU A 573 -11.11 7.45 -23.03
N PHE A 574 -11.94 6.97 -22.10
CA PHE A 574 -11.85 5.64 -21.53
C PHE A 574 -13.23 4.99 -21.32
N MET A 575 -13.23 3.68 -21.18
CA MET A 575 -14.40 2.88 -20.85
C MET A 575 -14.07 1.85 -19.76
N ASP A 576 -15.02 1.58 -18.87
CA ASP A 576 -14.90 0.55 -17.86
C ASP A 576 -14.71 -0.84 -18.50
N VAL A 577 -13.93 -1.72 -17.84
CA VAL A 577 -13.66 -3.08 -18.33
C VAL A 577 -14.85 -4.00 -18.07
N SER A 578 -15.44 -3.93 -16.89
CA SER A 578 -16.54 -4.79 -16.46
C SER A 578 -17.37 -4.12 -15.37
N PRO A 579 -18.70 -4.40 -15.29
CA PRO A 579 -19.50 -3.95 -14.15
C PRO A 579 -19.05 -4.50 -12.79
N ARG A 580 -18.39 -5.65 -12.76
CA ARG A 580 -17.79 -6.24 -11.54
C ARG A 580 -16.64 -5.41 -10.97
N GLN A 581 -16.09 -4.50 -11.75
CA GLN A 581 -14.99 -3.62 -11.36
C GLN A 581 -15.30 -2.80 -10.10
N MET A 582 -16.56 -2.41 -9.92
CA MET A 582 -17.00 -1.57 -8.80
C MET A 582 -17.04 -2.33 -7.46
N VAL A 583 -17.27 -3.64 -7.48
CA VAL A 583 -17.61 -4.43 -6.30
C VAL A 583 -16.48 -5.37 -5.88
N SER A 584 -16.50 -5.81 -4.62
CA SER A 584 -15.60 -6.82 -4.08
C SER A 584 -16.02 -8.23 -4.53
N VAL A 585 -15.16 -9.22 -4.23
CA VAL A 585 -15.41 -10.63 -4.58
C VAL A 585 -16.70 -11.15 -3.92
N ALA A 586 -16.89 -10.91 -2.62
CA ALA A 586 -18.08 -11.37 -1.93
C ALA A 586 -19.35 -10.75 -2.50
N THR A 587 -19.33 -9.47 -2.80
CA THR A 587 -20.47 -8.76 -3.40
C THR A 587 -20.74 -9.23 -4.83
N ALA A 588 -19.69 -9.53 -5.61
CA ALA A 588 -19.82 -10.05 -6.97
C ALA A 588 -20.44 -11.45 -7.05
N LEU A 589 -20.51 -12.17 -5.94
CA LEU A 589 -21.18 -13.47 -5.83
C LEU A 589 -22.70 -13.39 -5.60
N ILE A 590 -23.25 -12.19 -5.35
CA ILE A 590 -24.69 -11.99 -5.15
C ILE A 590 -25.39 -11.99 -6.52
N PRO A 591 -26.24 -12.98 -6.82
CA PRO A 591 -27.00 -12.98 -8.05
C PRO A 591 -28.05 -11.87 -8.03
N TYR A 592 -28.27 -11.23 -9.20
CA TYR A 592 -29.23 -10.12 -9.37
C TYR A 592 -28.98 -8.92 -8.44
N LEU A 593 -27.73 -8.65 -8.13
CA LEU A 593 -27.30 -7.56 -7.24
C LEU A 593 -27.91 -6.21 -7.62
N GLU A 594 -28.06 -5.94 -8.91
CA GLU A 594 -28.62 -4.71 -9.45
C GLU A 594 -30.09 -4.46 -9.08
N HIS A 595 -30.81 -5.49 -8.61
CA HIS A 595 -32.20 -5.38 -8.17
C HIS A 595 -32.34 -5.23 -6.63
N ASP A 596 -31.23 -5.35 -5.90
CA ASP A 596 -31.22 -5.27 -4.44
C ASP A 596 -30.86 -3.86 -3.96
N ASP A 597 -31.46 -3.45 -2.84
CA ASP A 597 -31.03 -2.25 -2.14
C ASP A 597 -29.63 -2.44 -1.54
N ALA A 598 -28.81 -1.37 -1.53
CA ALA A 598 -27.44 -1.42 -1.04
C ALA A 598 -27.33 -1.93 0.41
N ASN A 599 -28.30 -1.58 1.27
CA ASN A 599 -28.31 -2.05 2.66
C ASN A 599 -28.49 -3.57 2.74
N ARG A 600 -29.35 -4.16 1.88
CA ARG A 600 -29.56 -5.60 1.82
C ARG A 600 -28.39 -6.34 1.18
N ALA A 601 -27.78 -5.75 0.17
CA ALA A 601 -26.55 -6.28 -0.43
C ALA A 601 -25.38 -6.33 0.58
N LEU A 602 -25.23 -5.30 1.43
CA LEU A 602 -24.25 -5.27 2.51
C LEU A 602 -24.47 -6.42 3.50
N MET A 603 -25.72 -6.59 3.97
CA MET A 603 -26.06 -7.70 4.87
C MET A 603 -25.78 -9.06 4.22
N GLY A 604 -26.16 -9.22 2.94
CA GLY A 604 -25.92 -10.44 2.17
C GLY A 604 -24.45 -10.78 2.01
N ALA A 605 -23.62 -9.80 1.65
CA ALA A 605 -22.19 -9.95 1.53
C ALA A 605 -21.54 -10.36 2.86
N ASN A 606 -21.96 -9.76 3.98
CA ASN A 606 -21.50 -10.11 5.32
C ASN A 606 -21.94 -11.52 5.74
N MET A 607 -23.19 -11.91 5.41
CA MET A 607 -23.70 -13.24 5.75
C MET A 607 -23.05 -14.37 4.95
N GLN A 608 -22.67 -14.18 3.68
CA GLN A 608 -21.94 -15.18 2.90
C GLN A 608 -20.65 -15.62 3.60
N ARG A 609 -19.96 -14.73 4.29
CA ARG A 609 -18.72 -15.03 5.02
C ARG A 609 -18.94 -15.88 6.29
N GLN A 610 -20.15 -15.96 6.78
CA GLN A 610 -20.52 -16.70 7.98
C GLN A 610 -21.09 -18.09 7.68
N ALA A 611 -21.28 -18.43 6.41
CA ALA A 611 -21.85 -19.70 5.99
C ALA A 611 -20.93 -20.86 6.39
N VAL A 612 -21.49 -21.90 6.96
CA VAL A 612 -20.77 -23.13 7.33
C VAL A 612 -20.78 -24.10 6.15
N PRO A 613 -19.61 -24.65 5.73
CA PRO A 613 -19.56 -25.66 4.70
C PRO A 613 -20.38 -26.89 5.05
N LEU A 614 -21.23 -27.34 4.13
CA LEU A 614 -22.04 -28.54 4.32
C LEU A 614 -21.23 -29.80 4.04
N LEU A 615 -21.60 -30.91 4.66
CA LEU A 615 -20.97 -32.21 4.42
C LEU A 615 -21.10 -32.67 2.96
N THR A 616 -22.25 -32.36 2.35
CA THR A 616 -22.49 -32.51 0.92
C THR A 616 -22.92 -31.15 0.39
N SER A 617 -22.04 -30.50 -0.36
CA SER A 617 -22.32 -29.21 -0.99
C SER A 617 -22.98 -29.39 -2.34
N GLU A 618 -23.84 -28.46 -2.71
CA GLU A 618 -24.53 -28.41 -4.01
C GLU A 618 -24.11 -27.15 -4.77
N ALA A 619 -23.97 -27.26 -6.09
CA ALA A 619 -23.71 -26.10 -6.93
C ALA A 619 -24.96 -25.20 -7.00
N PRO A 620 -24.82 -23.87 -6.95
CA PRO A 620 -25.94 -22.96 -7.08
C PRO A 620 -26.61 -23.08 -8.44
N LEU A 621 -27.95 -23.03 -8.48
CA LEU A 621 -28.71 -23.06 -9.73
C LEU A 621 -28.48 -21.79 -10.56
N VAL A 622 -28.33 -20.66 -9.91
CA VAL A 622 -28.03 -19.35 -10.51
C VAL A 622 -26.70 -18.86 -9.92
N GLY A 623 -25.74 -18.59 -10.77
CA GLY A 623 -24.41 -18.08 -10.39
C GLY A 623 -24.05 -16.82 -11.16
N THR A 624 -23.00 -16.16 -10.71
CA THR A 624 -22.51 -14.90 -11.29
C THR A 624 -21.27 -15.08 -12.18
N GLY A 625 -20.69 -16.29 -12.22
CA GLY A 625 -19.42 -16.60 -12.91
C GLY A 625 -18.18 -16.25 -12.10
N MET A 626 -18.31 -15.58 -10.95
CA MET A 626 -17.20 -15.26 -10.06
C MET A 626 -16.80 -16.44 -9.15
N GLU A 627 -17.65 -17.44 -9.02
CA GLU A 627 -17.49 -18.56 -8.08
C GLU A 627 -16.19 -19.34 -8.36
N ARG A 628 -15.89 -19.57 -9.64
CA ARG A 628 -14.67 -20.29 -10.04
C ARG A 628 -13.42 -19.56 -9.63
N TYR A 629 -13.34 -18.26 -9.89
CA TYR A 629 -12.18 -17.44 -9.52
C TYR A 629 -11.98 -17.39 -8.02
N ALA A 630 -13.07 -17.19 -7.27
CA ALA A 630 -13.04 -17.17 -5.82
C ALA A 630 -12.57 -18.51 -5.23
N ALA A 631 -13.05 -19.64 -5.73
CA ALA A 631 -12.65 -20.98 -5.28
C ALA A 631 -11.17 -21.27 -5.56
N LEU A 632 -10.68 -20.95 -6.76
CA LEU A 632 -9.28 -21.20 -7.14
C LEU A 632 -8.31 -20.36 -6.29
N ASP A 633 -8.63 -19.09 -6.05
CA ASP A 633 -7.73 -18.17 -5.37
C ASP A 633 -7.90 -18.17 -3.83
N ALA A 634 -8.93 -18.81 -3.28
CA ALA A 634 -9.11 -18.90 -1.82
C ALA A 634 -7.95 -19.66 -1.13
N GLY A 635 -7.34 -20.62 -1.84
CA GLY A 635 -6.20 -21.42 -1.37
C GLY A 635 -6.59 -22.66 -0.57
N ASP A 636 -7.88 -22.99 -0.49
CA ASP A 636 -8.36 -24.21 0.19
C ASP A 636 -8.42 -25.41 -0.76
N SER A 637 -8.53 -25.20 -2.07
CA SER A 637 -8.39 -26.23 -3.09
C SER A 637 -6.91 -26.55 -3.36
N VAL A 638 -6.58 -27.81 -3.54
CA VAL A 638 -5.23 -28.25 -3.88
C VAL A 638 -5.03 -28.12 -5.37
N LEU A 639 -4.09 -27.28 -5.79
CA LEU A 639 -3.82 -27.00 -7.21
C LEU A 639 -2.49 -27.56 -7.66
N ALA A 640 -2.44 -28.09 -8.89
CA ALA A 640 -1.19 -28.48 -9.53
C ALA A 640 -0.30 -27.25 -9.76
N THR A 641 0.98 -27.35 -9.43
CA THR A 641 1.94 -26.24 -9.57
C THR A 641 2.70 -26.30 -10.89
N LYS A 642 2.92 -27.50 -11.42
CA LYS A 642 3.63 -27.77 -12.67
C LYS A 642 2.82 -28.70 -13.55
N PRO A 643 3.05 -28.72 -14.88
CA PRO A 643 2.45 -29.66 -15.75
C PRO A 643 3.03 -31.08 -15.49
N GLY A 644 2.19 -32.09 -15.56
CA GLY A 644 2.62 -33.48 -15.29
C GLY A 644 1.50 -34.49 -15.42
N VAL A 645 1.78 -35.71 -14.96
CA VAL A 645 0.84 -36.84 -14.95
C VAL A 645 0.66 -37.35 -13.53
N VAL A 646 -0.56 -37.60 -13.13
CA VAL A 646 -0.91 -38.18 -11.82
C VAL A 646 -0.45 -39.63 -11.80
N GLU A 647 0.48 -39.97 -10.90
CA GLU A 647 1.08 -41.31 -10.79
C GLU A 647 0.32 -42.18 -9.80
N GLU A 648 -0.02 -41.64 -8.63
CA GLU A 648 -0.68 -42.36 -7.55
C GLU A 648 -1.75 -41.48 -6.90
N VAL A 649 -2.89 -42.05 -6.56
CA VAL A 649 -4.01 -41.38 -5.89
C VAL A 649 -4.44 -42.17 -4.66
N SER A 650 -4.33 -41.55 -3.49
CA SER A 650 -4.91 -42.04 -2.26
C SER A 650 -5.85 -41.01 -1.65
N ALA A 651 -6.54 -41.33 -0.56
CA ALA A 651 -7.48 -40.39 0.08
C ALA A 651 -6.79 -39.21 0.76
N ASP A 652 -5.53 -39.34 1.15
CA ASP A 652 -4.74 -38.38 1.95
C ASP A 652 -3.51 -37.86 1.22
N LEU A 653 -3.17 -38.43 0.04
CA LEU A 653 -2.01 -38.06 -0.73
C LEU A 653 -2.23 -38.31 -2.24
N VAL A 654 -1.84 -37.32 -3.04
CA VAL A 654 -1.75 -37.48 -4.52
C VAL A 654 -0.32 -37.19 -4.95
N THR A 655 0.22 -38.11 -5.76
CA THR A 655 1.56 -38.04 -6.33
C THR A 655 1.48 -37.63 -7.79
N VAL A 656 2.20 -36.61 -8.20
CA VAL A 656 2.27 -36.11 -9.58
C VAL A 656 3.72 -36.16 -10.06
N LEU A 657 3.95 -36.85 -11.16
CA LEU A 657 5.22 -36.84 -11.89
C LEU A 657 5.18 -35.66 -12.87
N ASN A 658 5.95 -34.62 -12.59
CA ASN A 658 6.03 -33.45 -13.45
C ASN A 658 6.81 -33.72 -14.74
N ASP A 659 6.56 -32.94 -15.78
CA ASP A 659 7.23 -33.08 -17.08
C ASP A 659 8.76 -32.86 -17.02
N ASP A 660 9.25 -32.16 -15.97
CA ASP A 660 10.67 -31.98 -15.69
C ASP A 660 11.35 -33.18 -15.00
N GLY A 661 10.61 -34.26 -14.78
CA GLY A 661 11.08 -35.50 -14.13
C GLY A 661 11.08 -35.42 -12.59
N THR A 662 10.63 -34.35 -12.01
CA THR A 662 10.48 -34.22 -10.53
C THR A 662 9.13 -34.78 -10.09
N THR A 663 9.11 -35.50 -8.96
CA THR A 663 7.86 -35.97 -8.33
C THR A 663 7.42 -34.98 -7.25
N LYS A 664 6.16 -34.55 -7.31
CA LYS A 664 5.57 -33.68 -6.26
C LYS A 664 4.44 -34.41 -5.54
N LEU A 665 4.49 -34.35 -4.22
CA LEU A 665 3.49 -34.88 -3.31
C LEU A 665 2.50 -33.78 -2.92
N TYR A 666 1.19 -34.06 -3.05
CA TYR A 666 0.11 -33.17 -2.67
C TYR A 666 -0.67 -33.80 -1.49
N PRO A 667 -0.44 -33.35 -0.25
CA PRO A 667 -1.20 -33.83 0.91
C PRO A 667 -2.64 -33.30 0.86
N ILE A 668 -3.59 -34.16 1.23
CA ILE A 668 -5.02 -33.87 1.22
C ILE A 668 -5.52 -33.78 2.66
N ASN A 669 -6.12 -32.66 3.01
CA ASN A 669 -6.65 -32.43 4.34
C ASN A 669 -7.95 -33.19 4.59
N LYS A 670 -7.94 -34.07 5.60
CA LYS A 670 -9.10 -34.87 6.00
C LYS A 670 -9.58 -34.46 7.39
N PHE A 671 -10.78 -33.88 7.48
CA PHE A 671 -11.42 -33.52 8.72
C PHE A 671 -10.57 -32.65 9.67
N VAL A 672 -9.79 -31.72 9.10
CA VAL A 672 -8.93 -30.81 9.85
C VAL A 672 -9.77 -29.70 10.47
N ARG A 673 -9.53 -29.41 11.74
CA ARG A 673 -10.22 -28.35 12.46
C ARG A 673 -9.77 -26.96 11.99
N SER A 674 -10.73 -26.07 11.66
CA SER A 674 -10.46 -24.64 11.40
C SER A 674 -10.43 -23.80 12.68
N ASN A 675 -9.97 -22.54 12.60
CA ASN A 675 -9.92 -21.60 13.73
C ASN A 675 -11.27 -21.45 14.47
N PRO A 676 -12.43 -21.27 13.78
CA PRO A 676 -13.73 -21.19 14.46
C PRO A 676 -14.31 -22.54 14.91
N GLY A 677 -13.62 -23.66 14.66
CA GLY A 677 -14.05 -24.98 15.06
C GLY A 677 -14.87 -25.73 14.00
N ASN A 678 -14.94 -25.24 12.77
CA ASN A 678 -15.48 -25.96 11.62
C ASN A 678 -14.48 -27.00 11.14
N THR A 679 -14.92 -27.86 10.20
CA THR A 679 -14.10 -28.96 9.67
C THR A 679 -13.87 -28.77 8.19
N TYR A 680 -12.61 -28.83 7.76
CA TYR A 680 -12.22 -28.95 6.36
C TYR A 680 -12.01 -30.39 5.99
N ASN A 681 -12.63 -30.83 4.90
CA ASN A 681 -12.49 -32.17 4.36
C ASN A 681 -12.40 -32.11 2.84
N GLN A 682 -11.20 -32.24 2.31
CA GLN A 682 -10.94 -32.21 0.87
C GLN A 682 -11.21 -33.56 0.23
N ARG A 683 -11.70 -33.57 -1.00
CA ARG A 683 -11.94 -34.73 -1.82
C ARG A 683 -11.07 -34.69 -3.08
N VAL A 684 -10.39 -35.79 -3.39
CA VAL A 684 -9.63 -35.90 -4.61
C VAL A 684 -10.57 -36.00 -5.80
N ILE A 685 -10.30 -35.24 -6.86
CA ILE A 685 -11.10 -35.18 -8.09
C ILE A 685 -10.34 -35.66 -9.32
N VAL A 686 -9.03 -35.94 -9.20
CA VAL A 686 -8.20 -36.46 -10.27
C VAL A 686 -8.10 -38.00 -10.19
N SER A 687 -7.79 -38.63 -11.33
CA SER A 687 -7.58 -40.06 -11.45
C SER A 687 -6.14 -40.40 -11.83
N GLU A 688 -5.66 -41.60 -11.51
CA GLU A 688 -4.35 -42.08 -11.95
C GLU A 688 -4.22 -42.05 -13.48
N GLY A 689 -3.07 -41.61 -13.96
CA GLY A 689 -2.79 -41.44 -15.38
C GLY A 689 -3.36 -40.14 -15.99
N GLN A 690 -4.10 -39.34 -15.23
CA GLN A 690 -4.65 -38.05 -15.72
C GLN A 690 -3.53 -37.02 -15.87
N ARG A 691 -3.52 -36.34 -17.03
CA ARG A 691 -2.65 -35.16 -17.21
C ARG A 691 -3.19 -33.96 -16.48
N VAL A 692 -2.32 -33.24 -15.77
CA VAL A 692 -2.62 -31.99 -15.07
C VAL A 692 -1.75 -30.86 -15.60
N GLU A 693 -2.33 -29.69 -15.72
CA GLU A 693 -1.66 -28.45 -16.08
C GLU A 693 -1.57 -27.55 -14.82
N PRO A 694 -0.70 -26.53 -14.81
CA PRO A 694 -0.64 -25.58 -13.71
C PRO A 694 -2.03 -25.01 -13.40
N ARG A 695 -2.38 -24.91 -12.12
CA ARG A 695 -3.70 -24.50 -11.60
C ARG A 695 -4.84 -25.50 -11.87
N THR A 696 -4.57 -26.73 -12.36
CA THR A 696 -5.58 -27.79 -12.34
C THR A 696 -5.92 -28.18 -10.92
N VAL A 697 -7.20 -28.28 -10.59
CA VAL A 697 -7.67 -28.68 -9.25
C VAL A 697 -7.42 -30.19 -9.07
N ILE A 698 -6.64 -30.56 -8.06
CA ILE A 698 -6.34 -31.94 -7.68
C ILE A 698 -7.35 -32.44 -6.64
N ALA A 699 -7.64 -31.62 -5.65
CA ALA A 699 -8.61 -31.89 -4.63
C ALA A 699 -9.35 -30.61 -4.22
N ASP A 700 -10.61 -30.77 -3.90
CA ASP A 700 -11.51 -29.69 -3.55
C ASP A 700 -12.35 -30.02 -2.29
#